data_cc92f180673b55c06e7b610e76479710
#
_entry.id   cc92f180673b55c06e7b610e76479710
#
_cell.length_a   1.000
_cell.length_b   1.000
_cell.length_c   1.000
_cell.angle_alpha   90.00
_cell.angle_beta   90.00
_cell.angle_gamma   90.00
#
_symmetry.space_group_name_H-M   'P 1'
#
loop_
_entity.id
_entity.type
_entity.pdbx_description
1 polymer ?
#
loop_
_entity_poly.entity_id
_entity_poly.type
_entity_poly.pdbx_seq_one_letter_code
_entity_poly.pdbx_strand_id
1 'polypeptide(L)'
;MKTKNHFPGIRQDWFSPLYIGLIKGLKVFFFYLAVLCLFRALYIGILHAFWADGTRLTDAIYAFFRGGKLSMQTAGVLTLPTFLPGFFTGFVSSRMARCVTLILAGVFLTVLSVLFAASFTYYRTFHANFNQMIFVGVQDDRAALFWTMVQQFQLPLRLLGALVLGAVLLFLFKKVYDAKCPIVRIFGENFWHELLWKLPAAPRLGIHLSARVLFLFFVCLIAKLSIFGGGLGWQTAVDWENAGVTRDPFLNEAILDSPQALYRAYRLNGRMRACNGLDFTVEDIRNLAANLSGKAPTSDNLDDYLTRTAAGAKIAKPRHVVLIISESLANWPLLDKYGNIPISSGLRSIIAADDADYCPTFLPNGASTVSAVTGIVTGFADANLYLTTMPESFAAPFPTASAPTMERLGYRSRFFYAGPATWERIGEFTRAQGFSEFVSRGDFGDVPGSVWGAEDEVLYEKFFEHIDPNTPSFDVLLNASNHSPYDIDLDAKGFDKEAVRAALPEKYRKDEELLRELGHYWYADKCLAAFVREVKEKMPDSLIIIVGDHADRYHIEKQPNTYERYGIPFIITGKGVHKGTLTANSAGSQIDIIPTVLDLIAPKGFSYEALGKSLAAGNDRGVNYGFWITRDAIGKSDTDPLVPEGLDGSEGAPIDDGAMQNYINAIRSISWWRPKYGATLDEQILKEKGR
;
A
#
# COMPACT_ATOMS: atom_id res chain seq x y z
N MET A 1 -42.59 5.46 -40.86
CA MET A 1 -42.06 6.86 -40.82
C MET A 1 -40.62 6.86 -41.27
N LYS A 2 -40.33 7.32 -42.52
CA LYS A 2 -38.98 7.35 -43.11
C LYS A 2 -38.18 8.48 -42.45
N THR A 3 -37.23 8.15 -41.58
CA THR A 3 -36.26 9.12 -41.01
C THR A 3 -35.21 9.40 -42.08
N LYS A 4 -35.29 10.59 -42.69
CA LYS A 4 -34.30 11.12 -43.60
C LYS A 4 -33.03 11.50 -42.86
N ASN A 5 -32.10 10.55 -42.68
CA ASN A 5 -30.68 10.84 -42.47
C ASN A 5 -30.02 10.91 -43.87
N HIS A 6 -30.30 11.96 -44.62
CA HIS A 6 -29.65 12.20 -45.90
C HIS A 6 -28.29 12.86 -45.66
N PHE A 7 -27.19 12.10 -45.87
CA PHE A 7 -26.00 12.71 -46.45
C PHE A 7 -26.38 13.01 -47.95
N PRO A 8 -26.41 14.25 -48.35
CA PRO A 8 -26.78 14.57 -49.74
C PRO A 8 -25.75 13.92 -50.66
N GLY A 9 -26.21 13.06 -51.55
CA GLY A 9 -25.40 12.49 -52.61
C GLY A 9 -24.87 11.04 -52.42
N ILE A 10 -25.24 10.33 -51.36
CA ILE A 10 -24.83 8.94 -51.16
C ILE A 10 -26.05 8.02 -51.38
N ARG A 11 -26.07 7.23 -52.41
CA ARG A 11 -26.97 6.07 -52.50
C ARG A 11 -26.58 5.10 -51.39
N GLN A 12 -27.40 4.86 -50.40
CA GLN A 12 -27.16 3.93 -49.32
C GLN A 12 -27.30 2.49 -49.85
N ASP A 13 -26.19 1.78 -49.92
CA ASP A 13 -26.23 0.33 -50.05
C ASP A 13 -26.53 -0.33 -48.70
N TRP A 14 -26.84 -1.63 -48.70
CA TRP A 14 -27.25 -2.39 -47.51
C TRP A 14 -26.19 -2.37 -46.41
N PHE A 15 -24.91 -2.15 -46.71
CA PHE A 15 -23.76 -2.18 -45.80
C PHE A 15 -23.38 -0.76 -45.25
N SER A 16 -23.87 0.31 -45.86
CA SER A 16 -23.53 1.67 -45.43
C SER A 16 -23.77 1.96 -43.92
N PRO A 17 -24.86 1.47 -43.27
CA PRO A 17 -25.08 1.66 -41.86
C PRO A 17 -24.00 1.03 -40.99
N LEU A 18 -23.48 -0.14 -41.35
CA LEU A 18 -22.40 -0.84 -40.66
C LEU A 18 -21.10 0.00 -40.65
N TYR A 19 -20.68 0.49 -41.81
CA TYR A 19 -19.47 1.30 -41.92
C TYR A 19 -19.58 2.63 -41.17
N ILE A 20 -20.72 3.28 -41.21
CA ILE A 20 -20.98 4.49 -40.43
C ILE A 20 -20.90 4.16 -38.92
N GLY A 21 -21.46 3.03 -38.53
CA GLY A 21 -21.35 2.53 -37.14
C GLY A 21 -19.90 2.32 -36.73
N LEU A 22 -19.12 1.59 -37.51
CA LEU A 22 -17.70 1.32 -37.22
C LEU A 22 -16.86 2.61 -37.15
N ILE A 23 -17.12 3.59 -38.03
CA ILE A 23 -16.45 4.91 -37.97
C ILE A 23 -16.78 5.62 -36.66
N LYS A 24 -18.03 5.56 -36.19
CA LYS A 24 -18.41 6.14 -34.89
C LYS A 24 -17.70 5.41 -33.75
N GLY A 25 -17.60 4.07 -33.78
CA GLY A 25 -16.83 3.27 -32.83
C GLY A 25 -15.36 3.67 -32.79
N LEU A 26 -14.72 3.84 -33.93
CA LEU A 26 -13.32 4.31 -34.01
C LEU A 26 -13.16 5.73 -33.42
N LYS A 27 -14.11 6.64 -33.64
CA LYS A 27 -14.08 7.98 -33.01
C LYS A 27 -14.13 7.89 -31.50
N VAL A 28 -14.98 7.03 -30.95
CA VAL A 28 -15.06 6.78 -29.50
C VAL A 28 -13.71 6.26 -28.99
N PHE A 29 -13.15 5.25 -29.68
CA PHE A 29 -11.87 4.65 -29.32
C PHE A 29 -10.71 5.66 -29.32
N PHE A 30 -10.52 6.38 -30.41
CA PHE A 30 -9.43 7.37 -30.50
C PHE A 30 -9.61 8.56 -29.57
N PHE A 31 -10.85 8.92 -29.25
CA PHE A 31 -11.10 9.97 -28.26
C PHE A 31 -10.66 9.51 -26.87
N TYR A 32 -11.05 8.31 -26.41
CA TYR A 32 -10.58 7.78 -25.13
C TYR A 32 -9.06 7.61 -25.10
N LEU A 33 -8.47 7.09 -26.16
CA LEU A 33 -7.01 6.94 -26.25
C LEU A 33 -6.31 8.31 -26.13
N ALA A 34 -6.83 9.34 -26.81
CA ALA A 34 -6.28 10.69 -26.74
C ALA A 34 -6.39 11.29 -25.32
N VAL A 35 -7.52 11.08 -24.62
CA VAL A 35 -7.71 11.52 -23.24
C VAL A 35 -6.72 10.81 -22.30
N LEU A 36 -6.57 9.49 -22.41
CA LEU A 36 -5.63 8.72 -21.58
C LEU A 36 -4.17 9.15 -21.82
N CYS A 37 -3.80 9.39 -23.09
CA CYS A 37 -2.47 9.90 -23.43
C CYS A 37 -2.25 11.34 -22.90
N LEU A 38 -3.25 12.20 -22.99
CA LEU A 38 -3.20 13.54 -22.41
C LEU A 38 -3.02 13.49 -20.88
N PHE A 39 -3.80 12.67 -20.19
CA PHE A 39 -3.71 12.48 -18.74
C PHE A 39 -2.33 11.98 -18.34
N ARG A 40 -1.76 11.02 -19.07
CA ARG A 40 -0.38 10.55 -18.83
C ARG A 40 0.64 11.65 -19.04
N ALA A 41 0.54 12.41 -20.11
CA ALA A 41 1.48 13.51 -20.36
C ALA A 41 1.44 14.56 -19.25
N LEU A 42 0.23 14.91 -18.77
CA LEU A 42 0.06 15.82 -17.64
C LEU A 42 0.59 15.21 -16.33
N TYR A 43 0.35 13.93 -16.08
CA TYR A 43 0.84 13.22 -14.91
C TYR A 43 2.36 13.22 -14.85
N ILE A 44 3.03 12.82 -15.93
CA ILE A 44 4.49 12.83 -16.05
C ILE A 44 5.05 14.27 -15.90
N GLY A 45 4.41 15.25 -16.52
CA GLY A 45 4.89 16.64 -16.50
C GLY A 45 4.68 17.33 -15.15
N ILE A 46 3.52 17.17 -14.51
CA ILE A 46 3.22 17.82 -13.22
C ILE A 46 4.04 17.19 -12.09
N LEU A 47 4.23 15.87 -12.12
CA LEU A 47 4.99 15.14 -11.11
C LEU A 47 6.48 14.95 -11.49
N HIS A 48 7.03 15.78 -12.38
CA HIS A 48 8.44 15.68 -12.80
C HIS A 48 9.44 15.80 -11.64
N ALA A 49 9.05 16.44 -10.53
CA ALA A 49 9.86 16.51 -9.31
C ALA A 49 10.13 15.13 -8.66
N PHE A 50 9.37 14.11 -9.05
CA PHE A 50 9.56 12.72 -8.58
C PHE A 50 10.40 11.86 -9.52
N TRP A 51 10.99 12.45 -10.57
CA TRP A 51 11.93 11.71 -11.41
C TRP A 51 13.18 11.37 -10.62
N ALA A 52 13.69 10.16 -10.85
CA ALA A 52 14.97 9.75 -10.25
C ALA A 52 16.14 10.57 -10.80
N ASP A 53 17.21 10.72 -10.02
CA ASP A 53 18.40 11.41 -10.45
C ASP A 53 19.02 10.71 -11.68
N GLY A 54 19.37 11.49 -12.69
CA GLY A 54 19.86 10.97 -13.97
C GLY A 54 18.82 10.54 -14.98
N THR A 55 17.52 10.60 -14.66
CA THR A 55 16.44 10.35 -15.61
C THR A 55 16.46 11.34 -16.76
N ARG A 56 16.39 10.82 -18.00
CA ARG A 56 16.45 11.63 -19.21
C ARG A 56 15.05 11.85 -19.79
N LEU A 57 14.89 12.94 -20.53
CA LEU A 57 13.65 13.20 -21.27
C LEU A 57 13.30 12.04 -22.24
N THR A 58 14.30 11.35 -22.77
CA THR A 58 14.11 10.15 -23.61
C THR A 58 13.41 9.04 -22.88
N ASP A 59 13.68 8.86 -21.58
CA ASP A 59 13.04 7.81 -20.76
C ASP A 59 11.56 8.15 -20.52
N ALA A 60 11.26 9.43 -20.27
CA ALA A 60 9.88 9.91 -20.16
C ALA A 60 9.10 9.77 -21.48
N ILE A 61 9.72 10.07 -22.62
CA ILE A 61 9.14 9.86 -23.94
C ILE A 61 8.89 8.37 -24.18
N TYR A 62 9.83 7.51 -23.81
CA TYR A 62 9.68 6.07 -23.94
C TYR A 62 8.53 5.53 -23.06
N ALA A 63 8.47 5.95 -21.79
CA ALA A 63 7.38 5.62 -20.88
C ALA A 63 6.02 6.10 -21.41
N PHE A 64 5.96 7.31 -21.97
CA PHE A 64 4.75 7.85 -22.59
C PHE A 64 4.24 6.96 -23.75
N PHE A 65 5.12 6.58 -24.69
CA PHE A 65 4.71 5.74 -25.83
C PHE A 65 4.37 4.31 -25.41
N ARG A 66 5.12 3.73 -24.47
CA ARG A 66 4.81 2.40 -23.94
C ARG A 66 3.46 2.40 -23.20
N GLY A 67 3.21 3.41 -22.40
CA GLY A 67 1.92 3.59 -21.76
C GLY A 67 0.80 3.87 -22.76
N GLY A 68 1.08 4.58 -23.86
CA GLY A 68 0.13 4.76 -24.97
C GLY A 68 -0.31 3.41 -25.59
N LYS A 69 0.63 2.47 -25.75
CA LYS A 69 0.30 1.09 -26.17
C LYS A 69 -0.63 0.40 -25.17
N LEU A 70 -0.29 0.45 -23.87
CA LEU A 70 -1.13 -0.12 -22.82
C LEU A 70 -2.51 0.53 -22.77
N SER A 71 -2.59 1.85 -22.93
CA SER A 71 -3.86 2.58 -22.95
C SER A 71 -4.78 2.20 -24.14
N MET A 72 -4.29 1.53 -25.16
CA MET A 72 -5.17 0.96 -26.20
C MET A 72 -6.09 -0.12 -25.62
N GLN A 73 -5.65 -0.90 -24.62
CA GLN A 73 -6.53 -1.86 -23.92
C GLN A 73 -7.64 -1.09 -23.17
N THR A 74 -7.28 -0.10 -22.38
CA THR A 74 -8.25 0.72 -21.63
C THR A 74 -9.24 1.41 -22.56
N ALA A 75 -8.76 2.01 -23.65
CA ALA A 75 -9.61 2.65 -24.66
C ALA A 75 -10.55 1.63 -25.33
N GLY A 76 -10.07 0.43 -25.64
CA GLY A 76 -10.88 -0.67 -26.17
C GLY A 76 -11.99 -1.10 -25.22
N VAL A 77 -11.64 -1.34 -23.94
CA VAL A 77 -12.59 -1.72 -22.89
C VAL A 77 -13.66 -0.64 -22.69
N LEU A 78 -13.28 0.65 -22.66
CA LEU A 78 -14.24 1.76 -22.49
C LEU A 78 -15.10 1.98 -23.75
N THR A 79 -14.57 1.67 -24.93
CA THR A 79 -15.31 1.84 -26.19
C THR A 79 -16.48 0.87 -26.28
N LEU A 80 -16.31 -0.39 -25.86
CA LEU A 80 -17.36 -1.40 -25.96
C LEU A 80 -18.66 -0.99 -25.25
N PRO A 81 -18.68 -0.70 -23.94
CA PRO A 81 -19.89 -0.31 -23.23
C PRO A 81 -20.42 1.05 -23.68
N THR A 82 -19.58 1.95 -24.20
CA THR A 82 -20.02 3.26 -24.69
C THR A 82 -20.69 3.16 -26.06
N PHE A 83 -20.13 2.36 -26.95
CA PHE A 83 -20.54 2.30 -28.36
C PHE A 83 -21.64 1.24 -28.61
N LEU A 84 -21.52 0.03 -28.06
CA LEU A 84 -22.45 -1.06 -28.40
C LEU A 84 -23.93 -0.77 -28.06
N PRO A 85 -24.29 -0.24 -26.89
CA PRO A 85 -25.68 0.11 -26.60
C PRO A 85 -26.22 1.19 -27.55
N GLY A 86 -25.38 2.19 -27.89
CA GLY A 86 -25.73 3.19 -28.89
C GLY A 86 -25.88 2.61 -30.28
N PHE A 87 -25.03 1.66 -30.67
CA PHE A 87 -25.14 0.97 -31.95
C PHE A 87 -26.45 0.19 -32.05
N PHE A 88 -26.79 -0.64 -31.06
CA PHE A 88 -28.04 -1.41 -31.08
C PHE A 88 -29.29 -0.53 -31.05
N THR A 89 -29.30 0.53 -30.23
CA THR A 89 -30.43 1.47 -30.20
C THR A 89 -30.56 2.27 -31.50
N GLY A 90 -29.51 2.32 -32.31
CA GLY A 90 -29.49 2.93 -33.64
C GLY A 90 -30.44 2.25 -34.63
N PHE A 91 -30.74 0.97 -34.46
CA PHE A 91 -31.74 0.27 -35.29
C PHE A 91 -33.17 0.77 -35.01
N VAL A 92 -33.41 1.32 -33.80
CA VAL A 92 -34.72 1.89 -33.41
C VAL A 92 -34.77 3.36 -33.72
N SER A 93 -33.76 4.15 -33.28
CA SER A 93 -33.72 5.58 -33.44
C SER A 93 -32.31 6.15 -33.38
N SER A 94 -31.91 6.92 -34.38
CA SER A 94 -30.62 7.60 -34.40
C SER A 94 -30.45 8.66 -33.29
N ARG A 95 -31.55 9.26 -32.83
CA ARG A 95 -31.55 10.21 -31.70
C ARG A 95 -31.28 9.44 -30.40
N MET A 96 -31.95 8.31 -30.22
CA MET A 96 -31.77 7.45 -29.06
C MET A 96 -30.32 6.91 -29.00
N ALA A 97 -29.79 6.42 -30.10
CA ALA A 97 -28.40 5.98 -30.21
C ALA A 97 -27.39 7.07 -29.75
N ARG A 98 -27.58 8.28 -30.23
CA ARG A 98 -26.75 9.42 -29.85
C ARG A 98 -26.88 9.76 -28.38
N CYS A 99 -28.11 9.81 -27.83
CA CYS A 99 -28.34 10.09 -26.42
C CYS A 99 -27.66 9.05 -25.51
N VAL A 100 -27.87 7.76 -25.81
CA VAL A 100 -27.25 6.65 -25.04
C VAL A 100 -25.74 6.73 -25.07
N THR A 101 -25.12 6.91 -26.25
CA THR A 101 -23.66 7.06 -26.36
C THR A 101 -23.14 8.26 -25.58
N LEU A 102 -23.82 9.44 -25.64
CA LEU A 102 -23.40 10.63 -24.92
C LEU A 102 -23.53 10.47 -23.40
N ILE A 103 -24.58 9.82 -22.91
CA ILE A 103 -24.75 9.56 -21.49
C ILE A 103 -23.64 8.63 -20.98
N LEU A 104 -23.41 7.52 -21.67
CA LEU A 104 -22.35 6.55 -21.28
C LEU A 104 -20.95 7.18 -21.37
N ALA A 105 -20.67 7.94 -22.43
CA ALA A 105 -19.43 8.70 -22.54
C ALA A 105 -19.28 9.70 -21.39
N GLY A 106 -20.35 10.41 -21.02
CA GLY A 106 -20.36 11.34 -19.89
C GLY A 106 -19.99 10.67 -18.57
N VAL A 107 -20.58 9.50 -18.30
CA VAL A 107 -20.26 8.73 -17.10
C VAL A 107 -18.78 8.32 -17.09
N PHE A 108 -18.28 7.70 -18.17
CA PHE A 108 -16.89 7.22 -18.20
C PHE A 108 -15.87 8.36 -18.19
N LEU A 109 -16.11 9.46 -18.88
CA LEU A 109 -15.22 10.63 -18.89
C LEU A 109 -15.18 11.30 -17.51
N THR A 110 -16.30 11.34 -16.79
CA THR A 110 -16.34 11.85 -15.41
C THR A 110 -15.55 10.94 -14.49
N VAL A 111 -15.76 9.61 -14.55
CA VAL A 111 -15.00 8.64 -13.77
C VAL A 111 -13.49 8.74 -14.05
N LEU A 112 -13.08 8.81 -15.33
CA LEU A 112 -11.67 9.00 -15.70
C LEU A 112 -11.10 10.28 -15.13
N SER A 113 -11.87 11.40 -15.14
CA SER A 113 -11.43 12.68 -14.57
C SER A 113 -11.25 12.61 -13.05
N VAL A 114 -12.15 11.91 -12.34
CA VAL A 114 -12.03 11.69 -10.90
C VAL A 114 -10.80 10.83 -10.58
N LEU A 115 -10.61 9.73 -11.29
CA LEU A 115 -9.44 8.86 -11.12
C LEU A 115 -8.13 9.61 -11.41
N PHE A 116 -8.13 10.44 -12.45
CA PHE A 116 -6.99 11.27 -12.80
C PHE A 116 -6.66 12.28 -11.68
N ALA A 117 -7.66 12.98 -11.15
CA ALA A 117 -7.46 13.91 -10.04
C ALA A 117 -6.95 13.19 -8.77
N ALA A 118 -7.48 12.01 -8.48
CA ALA A 118 -7.08 11.22 -7.33
C ALA A 118 -5.64 10.66 -7.46
N SER A 119 -5.19 10.30 -8.69
CA SER A 119 -3.88 9.69 -8.91
C SER A 119 -2.71 10.60 -8.49
N PHE A 120 -2.84 11.93 -8.58
CA PHE A 120 -1.82 12.87 -8.13
C PHE A 120 -1.61 12.82 -6.62
N THR A 121 -2.70 12.88 -5.87
CA THR A 121 -2.66 12.80 -4.41
C THR A 121 -2.16 11.45 -3.97
N TYR A 122 -2.67 10.39 -4.58
CA TYR A 122 -2.27 9.03 -4.28
C TYR A 122 -0.77 8.81 -4.48
N TYR A 123 -0.21 9.28 -5.63
CA TYR A 123 1.22 9.13 -5.88
C TYR A 123 2.08 9.93 -4.91
N ARG A 124 1.68 11.15 -4.55
CA ARG A 124 2.40 11.96 -3.56
C ARG A 124 2.45 11.31 -2.19
N THR A 125 1.40 10.56 -1.82
CA THR A 125 1.29 9.91 -0.51
C THR A 125 1.97 8.54 -0.49
N PHE A 126 1.78 7.71 -1.53
CA PHE A 126 2.21 6.31 -1.52
C PHE A 126 3.40 6.02 -2.44
N HIS A 127 3.92 6.99 -3.17
CA HIS A 127 4.99 6.84 -4.16
C HIS A 127 4.76 5.71 -5.17
N ALA A 128 3.50 5.38 -5.40
CA ALA A 128 3.03 4.38 -6.35
C ALA A 128 1.73 4.86 -6.99
N ASN A 129 1.43 4.39 -8.21
CA ASN A 129 0.08 4.51 -8.74
C ASN A 129 -0.85 3.59 -7.94
N PHE A 130 -2.16 3.67 -8.16
CA PHE A 130 -3.13 2.87 -7.39
C PHE A 130 -2.66 1.43 -7.19
N ASN A 131 -2.55 1.03 -5.93
CA ASN A 131 -2.11 -0.28 -5.48
C ASN A 131 -3.09 -0.87 -4.46
N GLN A 132 -2.75 -2.01 -3.87
CA GLN A 132 -3.62 -2.73 -2.93
C GLN A 132 -3.99 -1.94 -1.65
N MET A 133 -3.25 -0.87 -1.30
CA MET A 133 -3.57 0.00 -0.16
C MET A 133 -4.95 0.66 -0.28
N ILE A 134 -5.49 0.82 -1.51
CA ILE A 134 -6.88 1.26 -1.71
C ILE A 134 -7.86 0.34 -0.99
N PHE A 135 -7.62 -0.97 -0.98
CA PHE A 135 -8.52 -1.94 -0.35
C PHE A 135 -8.38 -1.96 1.17
N VAL A 136 -7.21 -1.60 1.70
CA VAL A 136 -7.03 -1.35 3.14
C VAL A 136 -7.86 -0.12 3.54
N GLY A 137 -7.72 1.00 2.84
CA GLY A 137 -8.49 2.22 3.11
C GLY A 137 -10.02 2.05 2.98
N VAL A 138 -10.52 1.13 2.13
CA VAL A 138 -11.96 0.83 2.03
C VAL A 138 -12.48 0.11 3.29
N GLN A 139 -11.60 -0.56 4.03
CA GLN A 139 -11.94 -1.29 5.25
C GLN A 139 -11.74 -0.47 6.53
N ASP A 140 -11.01 0.63 6.43
CA ASP A 140 -10.74 1.59 7.50
C ASP A 140 -12.01 2.34 7.96
N ASP A 141 -11.91 3.12 9.03
CA ASP A 141 -13.00 3.99 9.47
C ASP A 141 -13.37 4.99 8.37
N ARG A 142 -14.54 4.75 7.77
CA ARG A 142 -15.02 5.53 6.62
C ARG A 142 -15.24 7.00 6.95
N ALA A 143 -15.61 7.31 8.20
CA ALA A 143 -15.84 8.68 8.61
C ALA A 143 -14.51 9.41 8.79
N ALA A 144 -13.56 8.82 9.49
CA ALA A 144 -12.23 9.36 9.69
C ALA A 144 -11.50 9.51 8.34
N LEU A 145 -11.54 8.51 7.48
CA LEU A 145 -10.96 8.57 6.13
C LEU A 145 -11.59 9.67 5.28
N PHE A 146 -12.93 9.81 5.30
CA PHE A 146 -13.63 10.86 4.57
C PHE A 146 -13.19 12.26 5.04
N TRP A 147 -13.14 12.49 6.34
CA TRP A 147 -12.73 13.78 6.88
C TRP A 147 -11.24 14.08 6.61
N THR A 148 -10.38 13.08 6.64
CA THR A 148 -8.98 13.22 6.20
C THR A 148 -8.91 13.65 4.73
N MET A 149 -9.67 13.02 3.85
CA MET A 149 -9.72 13.39 2.43
C MET A 149 -10.25 14.83 2.24
N VAL A 150 -11.21 15.27 3.05
CA VAL A 150 -11.75 16.64 2.97
C VAL A 150 -10.73 17.68 3.47
N GLN A 151 -10.10 17.43 4.61
CA GLN A 151 -9.25 18.39 5.29
C GLN A 151 -7.85 18.46 4.69
N GLN A 152 -7.20 17.33 4.50
CA GLN A 152 -5.83 17.26 3.99
C GLN A 152 -5.79 17.34 2.46
N PHE A 153 -6.62 16.54 1.79
CA PHE A 153 -6.52 16.42 0.33
C PHE A 153 -7.52 17.31 -0.45
N GLN A 154 -8.21 18.23 0.23
CA GLN A 154 -9.15 19.16 -0.39
C GLN A 154 -10.16 18.49 -1.33
N LEU A 155 -10.69 17.32 -0.90
CA LEU A 155 -11.59 16.49 -1.71
C LEU A 155 -12.70 17.27 -2.42
N PRO A 156 -13.43 18.23 -1.80
CA PRO A 156 -14.52 18.94 -2.47
C PRO A 156 -14.03 19.74 -3.67
N LEU A 157 -12.89 20.45 -3.55
CA LEU A 157 -12.32 21.26 -4.62
C LEU A 157 -11.83 20.37 -5.77
N ARG A 158 -11.15 19.28 -5.46
CA ARG A 158 -10.66 18.33 -6.46
C ARG A 158 -11.79 17.62 -7.19
N LEU A 159 -12.84 17.24 -6.46
CA LEU A 159 -14.03 16.64 -7.06
C LEU A 159 -14.74 17.62 -8.00
N LEU A 160 -14.91 18.88 -7.58
CA LEU A 160 -15.46 19.91 -8.44
C LEU A 160 -14.62 20.09 -9.71
N GLY A 161 -13.29 20.18 -9.57
CA GLY A 161 -12.37 20.26 -10.71
C GLY A 161 -12.49 19.06 -11.66
N ALA A 162 -12.60 17.85 -11.12
CA ALA A 162 -12.78 16.63 -11.89
C ALA A 162 -14.14 16.62 -12.63
N LEU A 163 -15.21 17.07 -12.00
CA LEU A 163 -16.54 17.20 -12.63
C LEU A 163 -16.52 18.22 -13.78
N VAL A 164 -15.88 19.38 -13.57
CA VAL A 164 -15.71 20.40 -14.62
C VAL A 164 -14.89 19.82 -15.77
N LEU A 165 -13.79 19.14 -15.50
CA LEU A 165 -12.97 18.48 -16.52
C LEU A 165 -13.78 17.44 -17.31
N GLY A 166 -14.56 16.59 -16.61
CA GLY A 166 -15.46 15.62 -17.23
C GLY A 166 -16.49 16.28 -18.16
N ALA A 167 -17.07 17.40 -17.75
CA ALA A 167 -18.02 18.16 -18.58
C ALA A 167 -17.34 18.76 -19.82
N VAL A 168 -16.13 19.30 -19.69
CA VAL A 168 -15.34 19.80 -20.83
C VAL A 168 -15.00 18.66 -21.79
N LEU A 169 -14.55 17.54 -21.29
CA LEU A 169 -14.24 16.36 -22.12
C LEU A 169 -15.48 15.82 -22.82
N LEU A 170 -16.64 15.80 -22.16
CA LEU A 170 -17.91 15.42 -22.79
C LEU A 170 -18.32 16.39 -23.90
N PHE A 171 -18.13 17.69 -23.68
CA PHE A 171 -18.37 18.70 -24.72
C PHE A 171 -17.48 18.47 -25.94
N LEU A 172 -16.19 18.23 -25.74
CA LEU A 172 -15.24 17.91 -26.81
C LEU A 172 -15.60 16.58 -27.50
N PHE A 173 -15.94 15.56 -26.72
CA PHE A 173 -16.41 14.27 -27.23
C PHE A 173 -17.61 14.45 -28.15
N LYS A 174 -18.62 15.20 -27.72
CA LYS A 174 -19.81 15.49 -28.52
C LYS A 174 -19.42 16.14 -29.86
N LYS A 175 -18.50 17.12 -29.88
CA LYS A 175 -18.02 17.73 -31.10
C LYS A 175 -17.36 16.73 -32.05
N VAL A 176 -16.48 15.86 -31.53
CA VAL A 176 -15.78 14.84 -32.31
C VAL A 176 -16.76 13.78 -32.81
N TYR A 177 -17.69 13.33 -31.97
CA TYR A 177 -18.68 12.31 -32.30
C TYR A 177 -19.63 12.79 -33.40
N ASP A 178 -20.10 14.04 -33.33
CA ASP A 178 -21.03 14.63 -34.26
C ASP A 178 -20.33 15.16 -35.55
N ALA A 179 -19.00 15.33 -35.54
CA ALA A 179 -18.27 15.83 -36.70
C ALA A 179 -18.46 14.94 -37.93
N LYS A 180 -18.64 15.52 -39.08
CA LYS A 180 -18.71 14.82 -40.35
C LYS A 180 -17.31 14.23 -40.67
N CYS A 181 -17.23 12.91 -40.90
CA CYS A 181 -15.97 12.27 -41.29
C CYS A 181 -15.89 12.19 -42.84
N PRO A 182 -14.89 12.82 -43.47
CA PRO A 182 -14.74 12.79 -44.95
C PRO A 182 -14.58 11.36 -45.47
N ILE A 183 -14.00 10.45 -44.64
CA ILE A 183 -13.82 9.02 -45.03
C ILE A 183 -15.14 8.34 -45.37
N VAL A 184 -16.27 8.79 -44.82
CA VAL A 184 -17.59 8.24 -45.18
C VAL A 184 -17.87 8.36 -46.66
N ARG A 185 -17.32 9.37 -47.35
CA ARG A 185 -17.47 9.53 -48.81
C ARG A 185 -16.80 8.42 -49.59
N ILE A 186 -15.72 7.83 -49.09
CA ILE A 186 -14.98 6.74 -49.71
C ILE A 186 -15.84 5.48 -49.85
N PHE A 187 -16.85 5.31 -49.01
CA PHE A 187 -17.75 4.15 -49.02
C PHE A 187 -19.02 4.39 -49.83
N GLY A 188 -19.21 5.61 -50.40
CA GLY A 188 -20.33 5.92 -51.29
C GLY A 188 -19.98 5.68 -52.77
N GLU A 189 -20.90 5.06 -53.49
CA GLU A 189 -20.70 4.80 -54.93
C GLU A 189 -20.40 6.06 -55.75
N ASN A 190 -20.99 7.18 -55.39
CA ASN A 190 -20.81 8.46 -56.11
C ASN A 190 -19.38 9.00 -56.02
N PHE A 191 -18.67 8.79 -54.88
CA PHE A 191 -17.28 9.23 -54.73
C PHE A 191 -16.35 8.55 -55.73
N TRP A 192 -16.47 7.24 -55.90
CA TRP A 192 -15.67 6.50 -56.84
C TRP A 192 -16.08 6.74 -58.27
N HIS A 193 -17.36 7.00 -58.51
CA HIS A 193 -17.87 7.42 -59.81
C HIS A 193 -17.30 8.76 -60.26
N GLU A 194 -17.26 9.74 -59.36
CA GLU A 194 -16.67 11.06 -59.63
C GLU A 194 -15.15 11.03 -59.77
N LEU A 195 -14.47 10.22 -58.95
CA LEU A 195 -13.01 10.13 -58.98
C LEU A 195 -12.47 9.28 -60.16
N LEU A 196 -13.17 8.21 -60.43
CA LEU A 196 -12.72 7.19 -61.40
C LEU A 196 -13.64 7.08 -62.62
N TRP A 197 -14.33 8.20 -63.01
CA TRP A 197 -15.31 8.22 -64.08
C TRP A 197 -14.73 7.72 -65.44
N LYS A 198 -13.42 7.89 -65.65
CA LYS A 198 -12.71 7.43 -66.84
C LYS A 198 -12.45 5.92 -66.87
N LEU A 199 -12.63 5.21 -65.76
CA LEU A 199 -12.42 3.77 -65.71
C LEU A 199 -13.69 3.00 -66.01
N PRO A 200 -13.59 1.82 -66.66
CA PRO A 200 -14.72 0.88 -66.84
C PRO A 200 -15.38 0.50 -65.53
N ALA A 201 -16.62 0.02 -65.54
CA ALA A 201 -17.40 -0.29 -64.35
C ALA A 201 -16.76 -1.39 -63.49
N ALA A 202 -16.17 -2.44 -64.06
CA ALA A 202 -15.57 -3.54 -63.30
C ALA A 202 -14.34 -3.15 -62.47
N PRO A 203 -13.33 -2.40 -62.97
CA PRO A 203 -12.23 -1.91 -62.15
C PRO A 203 -12.70 -0.93 -61.04
N ARG A 204 -13.72 -0.09 -61.29
CA ARG A 204 -14.30 0.80 -60.24
C ARG A 204 -14.91 0.02 -59.12
N LEU A 205 -15.65 -1.05 -59.39
CA LEU A 205 -16.21 -1.94 -58.38
C LEU A 205 -15.11 -2.64 -57.57
N GLY A 206 -14.05 -3.07 -58.24
CA GLY A 206 -12.89 -3.68 -57.59
C GLY A 206 -12.21 -2.73 -56.59
N ILE A 207 -11.94 -1.49 -56.98
CA ILE A 207 -11.33 -0.47 -56.09
C ILE A 207 -12.23 -0.15 -54.89
N HIS A 208 -13.54 -0.01 -55.11
CA HIS A 208 -14.50 0.24 -54.04
C HIS A 208 -14.58 -0.92 -53.04
N LEU A 209 -14.58 -2.17 -53.51
CA LEU A 209 -14.54 -3.35 -52.66
C LEU A 209 -13.23 -3.47 -51.91
N SER A 210 -12.09 -3.17 -52.52
CA SER A 210 -10.78 -3.15 -51.91
C SER A 210 -10.69 -2.11 -50.79
N ALA A 211 -11.23 -0.92 -50.97
CA ALA A 211 -11.27 0.10 -49.94
C ALA A 211 -12.10 -0.32 -48.70
N ARG A 212 -13.21 -1.05 -48.90
CA ARG A 212 -14.02 -1.61 -47.82
C ARG A 212 -13.28 -2.70 -47.06
N VAL A 213 -12.63 -3.60 -47.78
CA VAL A 213 -11.83 -4.68 -47.17
C VAL A 213 -10.65 -4.10 -46.36
N LEU A 214 -9.94 -3.11 -46.89
CA LEU A 214 -8.85 -2.45 -46.23
C LEU A 214 -9.32 -1.73 -44.92
N PHE A 215 -10.48 -1.09 -44.99
CA PHE A 215 -11.06 -0.44 -43.79
C PHE A 215 -11.42 -1.48 -42.73
N LEU A 216 -12.06 -2.60 -43.08
CA LEU A 216 -12.36 -3.68 -42.14
C LEU A 216 -11.09 -4.28 -41.57
N PHE A 217 -10.06 -4.49 -42.39
CA PHE A 217 -8.75 -4.93 -41.93
C PHE A 217 -8.17 -3.94 -40.88
N PHE A 218 -8.26 -2.62 -41.14
CA PHE A 218 -7.82 -1.60 -40.21
C PHE A 218 -8.60 -1.63 -38.87
N VAL A 219 -9.92 -1.81 -38.92
CA VAL A 219 -10.74 -1.98 -37.72
C VAL A 219 -10.33 -3.22 -36.93
N CYS A 220 -10.13 -4.35 -37.61
CA CYS A 220 -9.65 -5.59 -37.00
C CYS A 220 -8.24 -5.42 -36.38
N LEU A 221 -7.36 -4.70 -37.10
CA LEU A 221 -6.02 -4.38 -36.56
C LEU A 221 -6.09 -3.55 -35.27
N ILE A 222 -6.91 -2.50 -35.26
CA ILE A 222 -7.10 -1.69 -34.02
C ILE A 222 -7.67 -2.56 -32.90
N ALA A 223 -8.65 -3.41 -33.18
CA ALA A 223 -9.19 -4.33 -32.18
C ALA A 223 -8.12 -5.30 -31.65
N LYS A 224 -7.28 -5.86 -32.54
CA LYS A 224 -6.17 -6.73 -32.16
C LYS A 224 -5.13 -5.99 -31.31
N LEU A 225 -4.71 -4.79 -31.69
CA LEU A 225 -3.80 -3.96 -30.91
C LEU A 225 -4.39 -3.58 -29.54
N SER A 226 -5.71 -3.39 -29.47
CA SER A 226 -6.39 -3.13 -28.17
C SER A 226 -6.36 -4.37 -27.26
N ILE A 227 -6.49 -5.59 -27.79
CA ILE A 227 -6.42 -6.82 -27.00
C ILE A 227 -5.01 -7.04 -26.44
N PHE A 228 -3.99 -6.78 -27.25
CA PHE A 228 -2.59 -7.07 -26.91
C PHE A 228 -1.79 -5.83 -26.46
N GLY A 229 -2.44 -4.78 -25.96
CA GLY A 229 -1.74 -3.59 -25.45
C GLY A 229 -0.74 -3.00 -26.46
N GLY A 230 -1.20 -2.77 -27.70
CA GLY A 230 -0.37 -2.24 -28.78
C GLY A 230 0.58 -3.25 -29.42
N GLY A 231 0.54 -4.53 -29.02
CA GLY A 231 1.24 -5.64 -29.63
C GLY A 231 0.43 -6.36 -30.70
N LEU A 232 1.10 -7.17 -31.52
CA LEU A 232 0.44 -8.03 -32.53
C LEU A 232 0.17 -9.46 -32.05
N GLY A 233 0.63 -9.83 -30.86
CA GLY A 233 0.45 -11.15 -30.26
C GLY A 233 0.99 -11.18 -28.82
N TRP A 234 0.84 -12.30 -28.14
CA TRP A 234 1.23 -12.47 -26.73
C TRP A 234 2.69 -12.10 -26.45
N GLN A 235 3.61 -12.44 -27.35
CA GLN A 235 5.05 -12.16 -27.16
C GLN A 235 5.40 -10.67 -27.21
N THR A 236 4.56 -9.85 -27.84
CA THR A 236 4.75 -8.40 -28.00
C THR A 236 3.72 -7.60 -27.22
N ALA A 237 2.86 -8.29 -26.46
CA ALA A 237 1.83 -7.68 -25.63
C ALA A 237 2.46 -6.83 -24.51
N VAL A 238 1.84 -5.70 -24.23
CA VAL A 238 2.13 -4.90 -23.04
C VAL A 238 0.94 -5.03 -22.09
N ASP A 239 1.21 -5.46 -20.88
CA ASP A 239 0.25 -5.53 -19.79
C ASP A 239 0.82 -4.87 -18.52
N TRP A 240 0.05 -4.87 -17.44
CA TRP A 240 0.47 -4.25 -16.19
C TRP A 240 1.63 -4.99 -15.49
N GLU A 241 1.86 -6.28 -15.78
CA GLU A 241 2.96 -7.07 -15.20
C GLU A 241 4.31 -6.75 -15.87
N ASN A 242 4.31 -6.50 -17.18
CA ASN A 242 5.53 -6.24 -17.96
C ASN A 242 5.71 -4.75 -18.35
N ALA A 243 4.90 -3.86 -17.81
CA ALA A 243 4.89 -2.45 -18.20
C ALA A 243 6.20 -1.72 -17.83
N GLY A 244 6.73 -1.95 -16.62
CA GLY A 244 7.91 -1.26 -16.09
C GLY A 244 9.20 -1.66 -16.82
N VAL A 245 9.83 -0.70 -17.50
CA VAL A 245 11.00 -0.95 -18.36
C VAL A 245 12.05 0.17 -18.32
N THR A 246 11.85 1.16 -17.45
CA THR A 246 12.80 2.25 -17.24
C THR A 246 13.53 2.05 -15.90
N ARG A 247 14.66 2.76 -15.71
CA ARG A 247 15.36 2.79 -14.43
C ARG A 247 14.68 3.71 -13.41
N ASP A 248 13.72 4.51 -13.85
CA ASP A 248 12.99 5.46 -13.03
C ASP A 248 11.70 4.82 -12.49
N PRO A 249 11.57 4.61 -11.17
CA PRO A 249 10.37 4.01 -10.55
C PRO A 249 9.10 4.82 -10.82
N PHE A 250 9.19 6.17 -10.82
CA PHE A 250 8.05 7.02 -11.12
C PHE A 250 7.56 6.83 -12.56
N LEU A 251 8.48 6.79 -13.53
CA LEU A 251 8.13 6.61 -14.92
C LEU A 251 7.50 5.23 -15.17
N ASN A 252 7.98 4.19 -14.48
CA ASN A 252 7.38 2.85 -14.54
C ASN A 252 5.93 2.86 -14.03
N GLU A 253 5.65 3.56 -12.94
CA GLU A 253 4.27 3.75 -12.44
C GLU A 253 3.42 4.62 -13.37
N ALA A 254 4.01 5.61 -14.06
CA ALA A 254 3.32 6.48 -15.00
C ALA A 254 2.97 5.80 -16.34
N ILE A 255 3.56 4.64 -16.65
CA ILE A 255 3.18 3.81 -17.80
C ILE A 255 1.73 3.31 -17.66
N LEU A 256 1.28 2.98 -16.45
CA LEU A 256 -0.09 2.58 -16.20
C LEU A 256 -1.00 3.82 -16.18
N ASP A 257 -2.09 3.77 -16.94
CA ASP A 257 -3.20 4.72 -16.72
C ASP A 257 -3.98 4.33 -15.45
N SER A 258 -4.75 5.27 -14.90
CA SER A 258 -5.46 5.05 -13.64
C SER A 258 -6.38 3.81 -13.62
N PRO A 259 -7.16 3.50 -14.68
CA PRO A 259 -7.90 2.23 -14.78
C PRO A 259 -7.02 0.98 -14.75
N GLN A 260 -5.87 0.97 -15.44
CA GLN A 260 -4.93 -0.15 -15.41
C GLN A 260 -4.31 -0.33 -14.04
N ALA A 261 -3.96 0.77 -13.37
CA ALA A 261 -3.43 0.72 -12.02
C ALA A 261 -4.47 0.16 -11.02
N LEU A 262 -5.73 0.57 -11.11
CA LEU A 262 -6.82 -0.03 -10.32
C LEU A 262 -7.03 -1.51 -10.62
N TYR A 263 -6.95 -1.90 -11.89
CA TYR A 263 -7.06 -3.31 -12.28
C TYR A 263 -5.90 -4.13 -11.70
N ARG A 264 -4.65 -3.61 -11.76
CA ARG A 264 -3.49 -4.18 -11.06
C ARG A 264 -3.75 -4.37 -9.58
N ALA A 265 -4.20 -3.30 -8.90
CA ALA A 265 -4.53 -3.34 -7.48
C ALA A 265 -5.55 -4.43 -7.15
N TYR A 266 -6.64 -4.50 -7.93
CA TYR A 266 -7.67 -5.52 -7.77
C TYR A 266 -7.12 -6.94 -7.97
N ARG A 267 -6.33 -7.18 -9.04
CA ARG A 267 -5.76 -8.49 -9.35
C ARG A 267 -4.78 -8.94 -8.26
N LEU A 268 -3.88 -8.04 -7.82
CA LEU A 268 -2.93 -8.33 -6.75
C LEU A 268 -3.65 -8.62 -5.43
N ASN A 269 -4.62 -7.79 -5.05
CA ASN A 269 -5.41 -8.02 -3.85
C ASN A 269 -6.17 -9.36 -3.92
N GLY A 270 -6.70 -9.73 -5.09
CA GLY A 270 -7.33 -11.03 -5.31
C GLY A 270 -6.36 -12.21 -5.15
N ARG A 271 -5.17 -12.11 -5.74
CA ARG A 271 -4.11 -13.13 -5.59
C ARG A 271 -3.69 -13.27 -4.12
N MET A 272 -3.45 -12.17 -3.43
CA MET A 272 -3.08 -12.17 -2.02
C MET A 272 -4.16 -12.79 -1.13
N ARG A 273 -5.44 -12.53 -1.40
CA ARG A 273 -6.55 -13.13 -0.64
C ARG A 273 -6.76 -14.61 -0.93
N ALA A 274 -6.53 -15.05 -2.16
CA ALA A 274 -6.79 -16.42 -2.58
C ALA A 274 -5.77 -17.40 -1.99
N CYS A 275 -4.47 -17.11 -2.12
CA CYS A 275 -3.38 -18.00 -1.72
C CYS A 275 -2.19 -17.27 -1.09
N ASN A 276 -2.24 -15.93 -0.91
CA ASN A 276 -1.08 -15.10 -0.55
C ASN A 276 0.12 -15.24 -1.52
N GLY A 277 -0.12 -15.72 -2.73
CA GLY A 277 0.94 -16.10 -3.65
C GLY A 277 1.75 -17.31 -3.18
N LEU A 278 1.22 -18.12 -2.25
CA LEU A 278 1.89 -19.26 -1.63
C LEU A 278 1.01 -20.50 -1.82
N ASP A 279 1.32 -21.31 -2.81
CA ASP A 279 0.67 -22.61 -3.04
C ASP A 279 1.44 -23.70 -2.26
N PHE A 280 1.34 -23.67 -0.91
CA PHE A 280 1.97 -24.66 -0.06
C PHE A 280 1.00 -25.79 0.31
N THR A 281 1.49 -27.02 0.18
CA THR A 281 0.83 -28.22 0.70
C THR A 281 1.02 -28.32 2.21
N VAL A 282 0.27 -29.23 2.85
CA VAL A 282 0.47 -29.57 4.28
C VAL A 282 1.91 -29.98 4.56
N GLU A 283 2.50 -30.77 3.64
CA GLU A 283 3.88 -31.24 3.76
C GLU A 283 4.88 -30.08 3.66
N ASP A 284 4.66 -29.13 2.77
CA ASP A 284 5.50 -27.94 2.66
C ASP A 284 5.45 -27.12 3.95
N ILE A 285 4.25 -26.88 4.52
CA ILE A 285 4.09 -26.15 5.79
C ILE A 285 4.81 -26.87 6.93
N ARG A 286 4.68 -28.21 7.00
CA ARG A 286 5.38 -29.01 8.00
C ARG A 286 6.90 -28.86 7.88
N ASN A 287 7.43 -28.97 6.68
CA ASN A 287 8.87 -28.85 6.41
C ASN A 287 9.39 -27.43 6.70
N LEU A 288 8.66 -26.39 6.29
CA LEU A 288 9.01 -24.99 6.59
C LEU A 288 9.01 -24.70 8.09
N ALA A 289 8.01 -25.19 8.82
CA ALA A 289 7.91 -25.03 10.28
C ALA A 289 9.03 -25.81 11.01
N ALA A 290 9.33 -27.02 10.55
CA ALA A 290 10.44 -27.83 11.06
C ALA A 290 11.79 -27.13 10.87
N ASN A 291 12.06 -26.62 9.67
CA ASN A 291 13.28 -25.86 9.35
C ASN A 291 13.40 -24.59 10.20
N LEU A 292 12.31 -23.83 10.36
CA LEU A 292 12.29 -22.61 11.16
C LEU A 292 12.62 -22.87 12.63
N SER A 293 12.12 -24.00 13.17
CA SER A 293 12.28 -24.40 14.58
C SER A 293 13.53 -25.24 14.86
N GLY A 294 14.16 -25.77 13.83
CA GLY A 294 15.25 -26.77 13.97
C GLY A 294 14.78 -28.13 14.48
N LYS A 295 13.48 -28.46 14.39
CA LYS A 295 12.87 -29.71 14.80
C LYS A 295 12.69 -30.66 13.61
N ALA A 296 12.54 -31.97 13.89
CA ALA A 296 12.21 -32.93 12.84
C ALA A 296 10.76 -32.72 12.34
N PRO A 297 10.48 -32.93 11.03
CA PRO A 297 9.15 -32.73 10.45
C PRO A 297 8.20 -33.91 10.71
N THR A 298 7.95 -34.23 11.97
CA THR A 298 7.21 -35.44 12.37
C THR A 298 5.87 -35.14 13.06
N SER A 299 5.63 -33.91 13.50
CA SER A 299 4.38 -33.54 14.17
C SER A 299 3.30 -33.13 13.17
N ASP A 300 2.06 -33.59 13.42
CA ASP A 300 0.85 -33.14 12.73
C ASP A 300 0.19 -31.91 13.41
N ASN A 301 0.86 -31.35 14.42
CA ASN A 301 0.44 -30.14 15.11
C ASN A 301 1.46 -29.03 14.85
N LEU A 302 1.02 -27.97 14.16
CA LEU A 302 1.86 -26.82 13.82
C LEU A 302 2.42 -26.09 15.05
N ASP A 303 1.64 -26.05 16.15
CA ASP A 303 2.04 -25.35 17.38
C ASP A 303 3.24 -26.03 18.06
N ASP A 304 3.47 -27.31 17.83
CA ASP A 304 4.66 -28.03 18.34
C ASP A 304 5.96 -27.44 17.76
N TYR A 305 5.93 -26.94 16.53
CA TYR A 305 7.07 -26.27 15.89
C TYR A 305 7.27 -24.84 16.41
N LEU A 306 6.21 -24.19 16.90
CA LEU A 306 6.26 -22.85 17.45
C LEU A 306 6.68 -22.82 18.93
N THR A 307 6.56 -23.95 19.62
CA THR A 307 6.91 -24.07 21.05
C THR A 307 8.41 -23.93 21.27
N ARG A 308 8.78 -23.04 22.18
CA ARG A 308 10.16 -22.70 22.59
C ARG A 308 10.29 -22.73 24.09
N THR A 309 11.54 -22.82 24.56
CA THR A 309 11.87 -22.80 25.97
C THR A 309 12.90 -21.71 26.25
N ALA A 310 12.62 -20.82 27.19
CA ALA A 310 13.54 -19.76 27.58
C ALA A 310 14.82 -20.34 28.20
N ALA A 311 15.96 -19.78 27.77
CA ALA A 311 17.28 -20.20 28.29
C ALA A 311 17.54 -19.64 29.70
N GLY A 312 16.79 -18.63 30.13
CA GLY A 312 16.91 -17.91 31.38
C GLY A 312 17.04 -16.42 31.15
N ALA A 313 16.59 -15.64 32.11
CA ALA A 313 16.56 -14.19 32.02
C ALA A 313 17.98 -13.59 31.86
N LYS A 314 18.13 -12.65 30.94
CA LYS A 314 19.38 -11.88 30.72
C LYS A 314 19.47 -10.64 31.55
N ILE A 315 18.31 -10.08 31.94
CA ILE A 315 18.20 -8.95 32.87
C ILE A 315 17.34 -9.34 34.07
N ALA A 316 17.48 -8.62 35.16
CA ALA A 316 16.55 -8.78 36.29
C ALA A 316 15.12 -8.52 35.82
N LYS A 317 14.20 -9.42 36.17
CA LYS A 317 12.79 -9.28 35.77
C LYS A 317 12.23 -7.93 36.26
N PRO A 318 11.83 -7.02 35.36
CA PRO A 318 11.26 -5.73 35.75
C PRO A 318 9.85 -5.93 36.29
N ARG A 319 9.36 -4.96 37.09
CA ARG A 319 7.98 -4.95 37.53
C ARG A 319 7.02 -4.57 36.40
N HIS A 320 7.48 -3.70 35.52
CA HIS A 320 6.65 -3.20 34.40
C HIS A 320 7.37 -3.43 33.08
N VAL A 321 6.60 -3.83 32.09
CA VAL A 321 7.02 -3.90 30.67
C VAL A 321 6.10 -2.95 29.91
N VAL A 322 6.63 -1.84 29.41
CA VAL A 322 5.89 -0.79 28.70
C VAL A 322 6.29 -0.81 27.24
N LEU A 323 5.39 -1.22 26.36
CA LEU A 323 5.60 -1.26 24.91
C LEU A 323 4.84 -0.10 24.25
N ILE A 324 5.58 0.81 23.63
CA ILE A 324 5.05 1.99 22.96
C ILE A 324 5.11 1.73 21.45
N ILE A 325 3.94 1.66 20.83
CA ILE A 325 3.76 1.62 19.38
C ILE A 325 3.47 3.06 18.95
N SER A 326 4.44 3.68 18.28
CA SER A 326 4.34 5.09 17.91
C SER A 326 3.90 5.23 16.45
N GLU A 327 2.83 5.98 16.24
CA GLU A 327 2.22 6.27 14.93
C GLU A 327 3.23 6.85 13.96
N SER A 328 3.38 6.21 12.81
CA SER A 328 4.23 6.65 11.68
C SER A 328 5.67 6.99 12.09
N LEU A 329 6.23 6.27 13.07
CA LEU A 329 7.59 6.49 13.57
C LEU A 329 8.60 5.79 12.67
N ALA A 330 9.08 6.49 11.64
CA ALA A 330 10.11 6.02 10.74
C ALA A 330 11.52 6.10 11.35
N ASN A 331 12.43 5.27 10.85
CA ASN A 331 13.83 5.27 11.28
C ASN A 331 14.69 6.32 10.56
N TRP A 332 14.30 6.80 9.38
CA TRP A 332 15.13 7.70 8.60
C TRP A 332 15.57 8.98 9.33
N PRO A 333 14.75 9.64 10.22
CA PRO A 333 15.19 10.81 10.95
C PRO A 333 16.33 10.54 11.95
N LEU A 334 16.55 9.27 12.28
CA LEU A 334 17.65 8.84 13.16
C LEU A 334 18.95 8.56 12.43
N LEU A 335 18.95 8.53 11.09
CA LEU A 335 20.16 8.38 10.29
C LEU A 335 21.09 9.59 10.43
N ASP A 336 22.40 9.37 10.37
CA ASP A 336 23.40 10.42 10.57
C ASP A 336 23.27 11.57 9.56
N LYS A 337 22.90 11.27 8.32
CA LYS A 337 22.71 12.28 7.26
C LYS A 337 21.60 13.30 7.56
N TYR A 338 20.67 12.98 8.46
CA TYR A 338 19.59 13.86 8.91
C TYR A 338 19.79 14.39 10.33
N GLY A 339 20.93 14.09 10.94
CA GLY A 339 21.23 14.44 12.33
C GLY A 339 21.26 15.94 12.65
N ASN A 340 21.39 16.78 11.63
CA ASN A 340 21.36 18.24 11.75
C ASN A 340 19.92 18.81 11.78
N ILE A 341 18.89 18.01 11.49
CA ILE A 341 17.49 18.43 11.47
C ILE A 341 16.89 18.16 12.87
N PRO A 342 16.47 19.19 13.61
CA PRO A 342 16.13 19.03 15.03
C PRO A 342 14.68 18.50 15.22
N ILE A 343 14.37 17.33 14.67
CA ILE A 343 13.04 16.71 14.77
C ILE A 343 13.01 15.41 15.59
N SER A 344 14.19 14.82 15.88
CA SER A 344 14.33 13.52 16.56
C SER A 344 15.27 13.59 17.77
N SER A 345 15.40 14.76 18.39
CA SER A 345 16.33 15.00 19.52
C SER A 345 15.98 14.16 20.76
N GLY A 346 14.70 13.89 20.98
CA GLY A 346 14.21 13.07 22.09
C GLY A 346 14.65 11.62 21.95
N LEU A 347 14.37 10.99 20.83
CA LEU A 347 14.79 9.61 20.53
C LEU A 347 16.30 9.46 20.51
N ARG A 348 17.02 10.42 19.90
CA ARG A 348 18.49 10.42 19.92
C ARG A 348 19.05 10.48 21.33
N SER A 349 18.44 11.26 22.22
CA SER A 349 18.81 11.31 23.64
C SER A 349 18.56 9.98 24.36
N ILE A 350 17.41 9.32 24.08
CA ILE A 350 17.12 8.00 24.65
C ILE A 350 18.14 6.97 24.14
N ILE A 351 18.38 6.94 22.84
CA ILE A 351 19.34 6.00 22.22
C ILE A 351 20.76 6.21 22.77
N ALA A 352 21.15 7.45 23.04
CA ALA A 352 22.49 7.78 23.55
C ALA A 352 22.70 7.40 25.03
N ALA A 353 21.62 7.17 25.79
CA ALA A 353 21.72 6.81 27.21
C ALA A 353 22.38 5.44 27.42
N ASP A 354 23.10 5.29 28.55
CA ASP A 354 23.79 4.04 28.89
C ASP A 354 22.83 2.86 29.16
N ASP A 355 21.62 3.19 29.65
CA ASP A 355 20.54 2.26 29.95
C ASP A 355 19.61 2.03 28.77
N ALA A 356 20.10 2.18 27.53
CA ALA A 356 19.33 1.98 26.32
C ALA A 356 20.14 1.22 25.27
N ASP A 357 19.43 0.45 24.43
CA ASP A 357 19.98 -0.18 23.24
C ASP A 357 19.05 -0.03 22.04
N TYR A 358 19.58 -0.12 20.83
CA TYR A 358 18.88 0.24 19.61
C TYR A 358 19.24 -0.68 18.44
N CYS A 359 18.21 -1.24 17.81
CA CYS A 359 18.32 -1.94 16.55
C CYS A 359 17.75 -1.08 15.42
N PRO A 360 18.59 -0.53 14.53
CA PRO A 360 18.13 0.27 13.41
C PRO A 360 17.49 -0.56 12.30
N THR A 361 17.89 -1.83 12.17
CA THR A 361 17.50 -2.73 11.07
C THR A 361 16.24 -3.51 11.42
N PHE A 362 15.11 -2.79 11.49
CA PHE A 362 13.84 -3.34 11.93
C PHE A 362 12.70 -2.96 10.98
N LEU A 363 11.83 -3.93 10.69
CA LEU A 363 10.70 -3.77 9.78
C LEU A 363 9.36 -3.73 10.54
N PRO A 364 8.40 -2.90 10.09
CA PRO A 364 7.01 -3.01 10.52
C PRO A 364 6.39 -4.31 9.98
N ASN A 365 5.36 -4.79 10.64
CA ASN A 365 4.64 -5.98 10.20
C ASN A 365 3.94 -5.78 8.84
N GLY A 366 3.37 -4.60 8.65
CA GLY A 366 2.72 -4.17 7.42
C GLY A 366 2.82 -2.66 7.21
N ALA A 367 2.05 -2.15 6.26
CA ALA A 367 2.05 -0.73 5.90
C ALA A 367 0.92 0.06 6.57
N SER A 368 0.35 -0.45 7.68
CA SER A 368 -0.76 0.18 8.41
C SER A 368 -0.71 -0.16 9.89
N THR A 369 -1.28 0.71 10.70
CA THR A 369 -1.36 0.57 12.16
C THR A 369 -2.04 -0.74 12.57
N VAL A 370 -3.15 -1.11 11.91
CA VAL A 370 -3.85 -2.38 12.23
C VAL A 370 -2.96 -3.60 11.97
N SER A 371 -2.12 -3.57 10.96
CA SER A 371 -1.16 -4.64 10.66
C SER A 371 -0.09 -4.74 11.76
N ALA A 372 0.44 -3.62 12.21
CA ALA A 372 1.41 -3.57 13.32
C ALA A 372 0.81 -4.13 14.61
N VAL A 373 -0.37 -3.64 14.99
CA VAL A 373 -1.06 -4.10 16.21
C VAL A 373 -1.37 -5.59 16.14
N THR A 374 -1.91 -6.08 15.03
CA THR A 374 -2.19 -7.52 14.89
C THR A 374 -0.93 -8.36 14.99
N GLY A 375 0.18 -7.93 14.40
CA GLY A 375 1.47 -8.62 14.50
C GLY A 375 2.02 -8.67 15.92
N ILE A 376 2.02 -7.56 16.62
CA ILE A 376 2.52 -7.45 18.01
C ILE A 376 1.63 -8.24 18.98
N VAL A 377 0.31 -8.16 18.79
CA VAL A 377 -0.67 -8.81 19.65
C VAL A 377 -0.67 -10.33 19.46
N THR A 378 -0.60 -10.81 18.21
CA THR A 378 -0.71 -12.24 17.89
C THR A 378 0.62 -12.95 17.66
N GLY A 379 1.71 -12.22 17.36
CA GLY A 379 2.99 -12.80 16.96
C GLY A 379 3.03 -13.35 15.53
N PHE A 380 2.01 -13.05 14.68
CA PHE A 380 1.99 -13.43 13.26
C PHE A 380 2.35 -12.27 12.35
N ALA A 381 3.13 -12.55 11.31
CA ALA A 381 3.43 -11.58 10.27
C ALA A 381 2.17 -11.26 9.45
N ASP A 382 2.13 -10.05 8.86
CA ASP A 382 1.06 -9.71 7.94
C ASP A 382 1.10 -10.62 6.71
N ALA A 383 0.11 -11.47 6.62
CA ALA A 383 -0.14 -12.38 5.52
C ALA A 383 -1.38 -11.93 4.72
N ASN A 384 -1.69 -10.64 4.74
CA ASN A 384 -2.88 -10.05 4.14
C ASN A 384 -4.19 -10.70 4.64
N LEU A 385 -4.20 -11.10 5.90
CA LEU A 385 -5.37 -11.54 6.63
C LEU A 385 -5.84 -10.42 7.55
N TYR A 386 -7.10 -10.07 7.46
CA TYR A 386 -7.70 -9.09 8.36
C TYR A 386 -8.11 -9.76 9.67
N LEU A 387 -7.13 -10.02 10.54
CA LEU A 387 -7.33 -10.75 11.80
C LEU A 387 -8.38 -10.08 12.69
N THR A 388 -8.50 -8.76 12.65
CA THR A 388 -9.51 -8.01 13.41
C THR A 388 -10.95 -8.26 12.94
N THR A 389 -11.14 -8.93 11.79
CA THR A 389 -12.46 -9.27 11.25
C THR A 389 -12.71 -10.77 11.12
N MET A 390 -11.68 -11.61 11.31
CA MET A 390 -11.80 -13.07 11.20
C MET A 390 -12.46 -13.67 12.44
N PRO A 391 -13.53 -14.49 12.30
CA PRO A 391 -14.18 -15.13 13.43
C PRO A 391 -13.25 -15.96 14.30
N GLU A 392 -12.24 -16.60 13.72
CA GLU A 392 -11.23 -17.42 14.39
C GLU A 392 -10.44 -16.62 15.41
N SER A 393 -10.19 -15.34 15.15
CA SER A 393 -9.45 -14.43 16.06
C SER A 393 -10.26 -14.07 17.32
N PHE A 394 -11.56 -14.33 17.34
CA PHE A 394 -12.44 -14.04 18.47
C PHE A 394 -12.88 -15.28 19.23
N ALA A 395 -12.55 -16.47 18.75
CA ALA A 395 -12.91 -17.73 19.40
C ALA A 395 -12.03 -18.04 20.63
N ALA A 396 -10.73 -17.76 20.52
CA ALA A 396 -9.75 -17.90 21.60
C ALA A 396 -8.46 -17.13 21.22
N PRO A 397 -7.63 -16.71 22.18
CA PRO A 397 -6.29 -16.19 21.89
C PRO A 397 -5.46 -17.19 21.09
N PHE A 398 -4.66 -16.69 20.14
CA PHE A 398 -3.68 -17.54 19.48
C PHE A 398 -2.58 -17.98 20.46
N PRO A 399 -1.97 -19.16 20.30
CA PRO A 399 -0.91 -19.61 21.20
C PRO A 399 0.27 -18.65 21.31
N THR A 400 0.56 -17.94 20.20
CA THR A 400 1.63 -16.96 20.10
C THR A 400 1.24 -15.56 20.61
N ALA A 401 0.01 -15.39 21.11
CA ALA A 401 -0.48 -14.10 21.57
C ALA A 401 0.33 -13.57 22.77
N SER A 402 0.62 -12.26 22.70
CA SER A 402 1.49 -11.58 23.67
C SER A 402 0.90 -11.52 25.09
N ALA A 403 -0.37 -11.13 25.23
CA ALA A 403 -1.00 -10.92 26.54
C ALA A 403 -1.06 -12.20 27.39
N PRO A 404 -1.59 -13.36 26.92
CA PRO A 404 -1.61 -14.57 27.74
C PRO A 404 -0.21 -15.06 28.13
N THR A 405 0.77 -14.86 27.24
CA THR A 405 2.16 -15.25 27.52
C THR A 405 2.76 -14.38 28.64
N MET A 406 2.50 -13.08 28.63
CA MET A 406 2.96 -12.17 29.67
C MET A 406 2.19 -12.38 31.01
N GLU A 407 0.92 -12.76 30.95
CA GLU A 407 0.14 -13.12 32.14
C GLU A 407 0.67 -14.38 32.83
N ARG A 408 1.13 -15.38 32.06
CA ARG A 408 1.81 -16.56 32.63
C ARG A 408 3.12 -16.21 33.35
N LEU A 409 3.74 -15.08 33.00
CA LEU A 409 4.87 -14.50 33.73
C LEU A 409 4.45 -13.63 34.92
N GLY A 410 3.14 -13.47 35.19
CA GLY A 410 2.60 -12.73 36.33
C GLY A 410 2.40 -11.23 36.08
N TYR A 411 2.34 -10.80 34.85
CA TYR A 411 2.01 -9.43 34.49
C TYR A 411 0.50 -9.29 34.20
N ARG A 412 -0.13 -8.22 34.67
CA ARG A 412 -1.47 -7.81 34.19
C ARG A 412 -1.31 -7.12 32.86
N SER A 413 -2.00 -7.61 31.83
CA SER A 413 -1.90 -7.07 30.46
C SER A 413 -2.97 -6.01 30.17
N ARG A 414 -2.55 -4.85 29.67
CA ARG A 414 -3.45 -3.72 29.32
C ARG A 414 -3.03 -3.11 27.99
N PHE A 415 -4.03 -2.61 27.27
CA PHE A 415 -3.82 -1.91 26.00
C PHE A 415 -4.43 -0.50 26.08
N PHE A 416 -3.60 0.51 25.83
CA PHE A 416 -3.99 1.93 25.80
C PHE A 416 -3.95 2.43 24.36
N TYR A 417 -5.02 3.05 23.92
CA TYR A 417 -5.12 3.57 22.56
C TYR A 417 -5.62 5.01 22.55
N ALA A 418 -4.88 5.91 21.89
CA ALA A 418 -5.29 7.29 21.74
C ALA A 418 -6.60 7.46 20.94
N GLY A 419 -6.92 6.53 20.07
CA GLY A 419 -8.10 6.55 19.19
C GLY A 419 -9.33 5.84 19.76
N PRO A 420 -10.40 5.73 18.94
CA PRO A 420 -11.65 5.07 19.36
C PRO A 420 -11.52 3.54 19.36
N ALA A 421 -12.05 2.87 20.40
CA ALA A 421 -12.00 1.41 20.55
C ALA A 421 -12.67 0.64 19.40
N THR A 422 -13.57 1.28 18.68
CA THR A 422 -14.33 0.69 17.56
C THR A 422 -13.56 0.71 16.24
N TRP A 423 -12.50 1.51 16.14
CA TRP A 423 -11.66 1.55 14.95
C TRP A 423 -11.06 0.16 14.70
N GLU A 424 -11.28 -0.37 13.49
CA GLU A 424 -10.84 -1.72 13.08
C GLU A 424 -11.18 -2.83 14.09
N ARG A 425 -12.20 -2.61 14.95
CA ARG A 425 -12.58 -3.49 16.06
C ARG A 425 -11.44 -3.77 17.05
N ILE A 426 -10.47 -2.87 17.15
CA ILE A 426 -9.22 -3.10 17.89
C ILE A 426 -9.47 -3.41 19.38
N GLY A 427 -10.48 -2.75 20.00
CA GLY A 427 -10.82 -3.00 21.40
C GLY A 427 -11.41 -4.37 21.66
N GLU A 428 -12.24 -4.89 20.73
CA GLU A 428 -12.76 -6.26 20.81
C GLU A 428 -11.65 -7.29 20.54
N PHE A 429 -10.85 -7.03 19.49
CA PHE A 429 -9.80 -7.92 19.05
C PHE A 429 -8.73 -8.12 20.14
N THR A 430 -8.22 -7.04 20.73
CA THR A 430 -7.18 -7.13 21.78
C THR A 430 -7.70 -7.87 23.01
N ARG A 431 -8.93 -7.62 23.42
CA ARG A 431 -9.57 -8.40 24.52
C ARG A 431 -9.72 -9.88 24.16
N ALA A 432 -10.14 -10.18 22.94
CA ALA A 432 -10.23 -11.57 22.46
C ALA A 432 -8.87 -12.26 22.39
N GLN A 433 -7.77 -11.51 22.22
CA GLN A 433 -6.41 -11.99 22.26
C GLN A 433 -5.80 -11.95 23.68
N GLY A 434 -6.62 -11.75 24.72
CA GLY A 434 -6.25 -11.98 26.13
C GLY A 434 -5.83 -10.74 26.90
N PHE A 435 -5.89 -9.52 26.36
CA PHE A 435 -5.67 -8.33 27.16
C PHE A 435 -6.79 -8.15 28.19
N SER A 436 -6.43 -8.04 29.46
CA SER A 436 -7.37 -7.94 30.56
C SER A 436 -8.12 -6.60 30.62
N GLU A 437 -7.53 -5.55 30.01
CA GLU A 437 -8.10 -4.21 30.00
C GLU A 437 -7.75 -3.50 28.67
N PHE A 438 -8.70 -2.70 28.16
CA PHE A 438 -8.52 -1.83 27.01
C PHE A 438 -9.04 -0.44 27.35
N VAL A 439 -8.15 0.54 27.34
CA VAL A 439 -8.41 1.95 27.66
C VAL A 439 -8.24 2.76 26.38
N SER A 440 -9.19 3.59 26.03
CA SER A 440 -9.23 4.29 24.75
C SER A 440 -9.69 5.74 24.91
N ARG A 441 -9.69 6.49 23.80
CA ARG A 441 -10.19 7.88 23.80
C ARG A 441 -11.57 8.03 24.46
N GLY A 442 -12.43 7.03 24.36
CA GLY A 442 -13.76 7.04 25.01
C GLY A 442 -13.69 7.16 26.52
N ASP A 443 -12.60 6.71 27.13
CA ASP A 443 -12.37 6.73 28.57
C ASP A 443 -11.69 8.03 29.04
N PHE A 444 -11.18 8.88 28.12
CA PHE A 444 -10.43 10.10 28.44
C PHE A 444 -11.29 11.33 28.67
N GLY A 445 -12.56 11.30 28.26
CA GLY A 445 -13.47 12.45 28.31
C GLY A 445 -13.28 13.42 27.14
N ASP A 446 -13.64 14.67 27.35
CA ASP A 446 -13.47 15.74 26.35
C ASP A 446 -12.04 16.29 26.41
N VAL A 447 -11.20 15.82 25.48
CA VAL A 447 -9.76 16.12 25.44
C VAL A 447 -9.33 16.57 24.04
N PRO A 448 -8.24 17.36 23.92
CA PRO A 448 -7.67 17.72 22.62
C PRO A 448 -7.30 16.50 21.78
N GLY A 449 -7.45 16.64 20.47
CA GLY A 449 -7.07 15.60 19.52
C GLY A 449 -7.69 15.80 18.14
N SER A 450 -7.41 14.86 17.26
CA SER A 450 -7.92 14.79 15.88
C SER A 450 -9.07 13.78 15.76
N VAL A 451 -9.54 13.57 14.52
CA VAL A 451 -10.49 12.49 14.21
C VAL A 451 -9.92 11.09 14.48
N TRP A 452 -8.60 10.94 14.51
CA TRP A 452 -7.91 9.68 14.73
C TRP A 452 -7.66 9.36 16.21
N GLY A 453 -7.53 10.39 17.05
CA GLY A 453 -7.28 10.13 18.45
C GLY A 453 -7.01 11.38 19.28
N ALA A 454 -6.81 11.18 20.57
CA ALA A 454 -6.31 12.20 21.50
C ALA A 454 -4.84 12.54 21.19
N GLU A 455 -4.41 13.74 21.57
CA GLU A 455 -3.00 14.10 21.49
C GLU A 455 -2.13 13.18 22.35
N ASP A 456 -0.89 12.93 21.94
CA ASP A 456 0.02 11.98 22.60
C ASP A 456 0.26 12.31 24.06
N GLU A 457 0.39 13.60 24.42
CA GLU A 457 0.56 14.02 25.80
C GLU A 457 -0.64 13.61 26.68
N VAL A 458 -1.85 13.63 26.12
CA VAL A 458 -3.07 13.18 26.82
C VAL A 458 -3.04 11.67 27.05
N LEU A 459 -2.69 10.88 26.02
CA LEU A 459 -2.57 9.42 26.16
C LEU A 459 -1.59 9.06 27.30
N TYR A 460 -0.44 9.73 27.34
CA TYR A 460 0.60 9.47 28.32
C TYR A 460 0.20 9.92 29.74
N GLU A 461 -0.52 11.02 29.86
CA GLU A 461 -1.12 11.44 31.14
C GLU A 461 -2.14 10.42 31.65
N LYS A 462 -3.05 9.97 30.74
CA LYS A 462 -4.09 8.97 31.06
C LYS A 462 -3.50 7.61 31.42
N PHE A 463 -2.36 7.23 30.85
CA PHE A 463 -1.65 6.04 31.28
C PHE A 463 -1.33 6.09 32.77
N PHE A 464 -0.75 7.18 33.28
CA PHE A 464 -0.41 7.31 34.69
C PHE A 464 -1.63 7.40 35.65
N GLU A 465 -2.78 7.82 35.17
CA GLU A 465 -4.03 7.77 35.94
C GLU A 465 -4.55 6.34 36.14
N HIS A 466 -4.23 5.41 35.26
CA HIS A 466 -4.74 4.03 35.25
C HIS A 466 -3.75 3.01 35.79
N ILE A 467 -2.48 3.38 36.02
CA ILE A 467 -1.46 2.44 36.46
C ILE A 467 -1.28 2.44 37.96
N ASP A 468 -1.19 1.25 38.55
CA ASP A 468 -0.68 1.07 39.91
C ASP A 468 0.80 0.67 39.83
N PRO A 469 1.73 1.54 40.27
CA PRO A 469 3.17 1.27 40.27
C PRO A 469 3.60 0.02 41.06
N ASN A 470 2.73 -0.52 41.92
CA ASN A 470 3.01 -1.68 42.73
C ASN A 470 2.58 -3.01 42.11
N THR A 471 1.69 -2.97 41.13
CA THR A 471 1.18 -4.16 40.47
C THR A 471 1.96 -4.45 39.18
N PRO A 472 2.61 -5.62 39.06
CA PRO A 472 3.32 -5.96 37.82
C PRO A 472 2.43 -5.87 36.58
N SER A 473 2.90 -5.17 35.53
CA SER A 473 2.09 -4.93 34.33
C SER A 473 2.86 -5.06 33.03
N PHE A 474 2.14 -5.53 32.01
CA PHE A 474 2.51 -5.45 30.60
C PHE A 474 1.54 -4.47 29.92
N ASP A 475 2.02 -3.30 29.59
CA ASP A 475 1.23 -2.23 29.05
C ASP A 475 1.66 -1.93 27.62
N VAL A 476 0.72 -1.97 26.71
CA VAL A 476 0.92 -1.59 25.30
C VAL A 476 0.21 -0.26 25.05
N LEU A 477 0.94 0.74 24.57
CA LEU A 477 0.41 2.06 24.25
C LEU A 477 0.50 2.29 22.74
N LEU A 478 -0.59 2.73 22.13
CA LEU A 478 -0.67 3.12 20.72
C LEU A 478 -1.09 4.59 20.67
N ASN A 479 -0.17 5.45 20.24
CA ASN A 479 -0.42 6.88 20.06
C ASN A 479 -0.97 7.19 18.64
N ALA A 480 -1.29 8.47 18.32
CA ALA A 480 -1.92 8.84 17.07
C ALA A 480 -1.54 10.23 16.54
N SER A 481 -0.68 11.01 17.22
CA SER A 481 -0.48 12.42 16.86
C SER A 481 0.30 12.65 15.58
N ASN A 482 1.15 11.71 15.17
CA ASN A 482 1.91 11.81 13.91
C ASN A 482 1.12 11.27 12.70
N HIS A 483 -0.20 11.43 12.74
CA HIS A 483 -1.11 11.02 11.67
C HIS A 483 -1.71 12.24 10.96
N SER A 484 -1.93 12.13 9.64
CA SER A 484 -2.69 13.13 8.91
C SER A 484 -4.11 13.29 9.48
N PRO A 485 -4.70 14.50 9.49
CA PRO A 485 -4.41 15.67 8.67
C PRO A 485 -3.33 16.63 9.19
N TYR A 486 -2.55 16.27 10.21
CA TYR A 486 -1.47 17.11 10.76
C TYR A 486 -1.99 18.46 11.22
N ASP A 487 -2.95 18.46 12.14
CA ASP A 487 -3.73 19.62 12.59
C ASP A 487 -3.40 20.12 14.00
N ILE A 488 -2.36 19.57 14.64
CA ILE A 488 -1.87 20.05 15.93
C ILE A 488 -1.31 21.48 15.77
N ASP A 489 -1.66 22.35 16.72
CA ASP A 489 -1.08 23.69 16.83
C ASP A 489 0.38 23.61 17.30
N LEU A 490 1.29 23.39 16.36
CA LEU A 490 2.72 23.20 16.61
C LEU A 490 3.37 24.44 17.23
N ASP A 491 2.89 25.64 16.89
CA ASP A 491 3.40 26.90 17.47
C ASP A 491 3.09 26.97 18.96
N ALA A 492 1.86 26.61 19.37
CA ALA A 492 1.47 26.51 20.78
C ALA A 492 2.26 25.42 21.53
N LYS A 493 2.70 24.36 20.83
CA LYS A 493 3.54 23.29 21.40
C LYS A 493 5.04 23.68 21.47
N GLY A 494 5.43 24.81 20.86
CA GLY A 494 6.81 25.34 20.89
C GLY A 494 7.72 24.76 19.81
N PHE A 495 7.18 24.39 18.65
CA PHE A 495 7.96 23.93 17.49
C PHE A 495 8.74 25.09 16.87
N ASP A 496 10.07 24.95 16.81
CA ASP A 496 10.93 25.93 16.13
C ASP A 496 10.98 25.60 14.61
N LYS A 497 9.94 26.06 13.90
CA LYS A 497 9.80 25.87 12.46
C LYS A 497 10.95 26.46 11.67
N GLU A 498 11.50 27.61 12.12
CA GLU A 498 12.58 28.28 11.40
C GLU A 498 13.92 27.55 11.57
N ALA A 499 14.18 26.95 12.73
CA ALA A 499 15.35 26.10 12.91
C ALA A 499 15.31 24.86 12.01
N VAL A 500 14.13 24.19 11.90
CA VAL A 500 13.94 23.07 11.00
C VAL A 500 14.08 23.51 9.53
N ARG A 501 13.43 24.61 9.14
CA ARG A 501 13.57 25.21 7.80
C ARG A 501 15.01 25.48 7.42
N ALA A 502 15.79 26.08 8.32
CA ALA A 502 17.19 26.40 8.07
C ALA A 502 18.06 25.16 7.91
N ALA A 503 17.75 24.06 8.60
CA ALA A 503 18.45 22.78 8.52
C ALA A 503 18.14 21.99 7.26
N LEU A 504 17.02 22.26 6.60
CA LEU A 504 16.65 21.58 5.35
C LEU A 504 17.51 22.01 4.17
N PRO A 505 17.76 21.12 3.19
CA PRO A 505 18.31 21.49 1.89
C PRO A 505 17.50 22.64 1.25
N GLU A 506 18.18 23.57 0.57
CA GLU A 506 17.58 24.81 0.05
C GLU A 506 16.31 24.55 -0.80
N LYS A 507 16.33 23.49 -1.61
CA LYS A 507 15.21 23.08 -2.49
C LYS A 507 13.91 22.76 -1.72
N TYR A 508 13.99 22.39 -0.44
CA TYR A 508 12.83 21.99 0.39
C TYR A 508 12.41 23.05 1.42
N ARG A 509 13.19 24.12 1.61
CA ARG A 509 12.90 25.17 2.63
C ARG A 509 11.57 25.88 2.45
N LYS A 510 11.00 25.86 1.25
CA LYS A 510 9.70 26.50 0.93
C LYS A 510 8.53 25.53 0.96
N ASP A 511 8.75 24.28 1.29
CA ASP A 511 7.73 23.25 1.36
C ASP A 511 7.04 23.29 2.74
N GLU A 512 5.94 24.04 2.83
CA GLU A 512 5.19 24.23 4.08
C GLU A 512 4.47 22.94 4.52
N GLU A 513 4.12 22.06 3.58
CA GLU A 513 3.50 20.77 3.85
C GLU A 513 4.53 19.86 4.55
N LEU A 514 5.72 19.74 3.99
CA LEU A 514 6.82 19.00 4.60
C LEU A 514 7.19 19.56 6.00
N LEU A 515 7.27 20.87 6.16
CA LEU A 515 7.59 21.47 7.47
C LEU A 515 6.54 21.16 8.53
N ARG A 516 5.27 21.09 8.14
CA ARG A 516 4.17 20.70 9.04
C ARG A 516 4.26 19.22 9.41
N GLU A 517 4.54 18.34 8.46
CA GLU A 517 4.72 16.91 8.68
C GLU A 517 5.93 16.65 9.61
N LEU A 518 7.07 17.28 9.34
CA LEU A 518 8.24 17.22 10.23
C LEU A 518 7.96 17.75 11.64
N GLY A 519 7.11 18.76 11.75
CA GLY A 519 6.66 19.29 13.05
C GLY A 519 5.84 18.29 13.85
N HIS A 520 5.02 17.45 13.19
CA HIS A 520 4.26 16.39 13.88
C HIS A 520 5.17 15.24 14.32
N TYR A 521 6.17 14.88 13.53
CA TYR A 521 7.21 13.96 13.98
C TYR A 521 7.95 14.50 15.21
N TRP A 522 8.37 15.78 15.17
CA TRP A 522 9.00 16.45 16.31
C TRP A 522 8.10 16.45 17.56
N TYR A 523 6.80 16.68 17.39
CA TYR A 523 5.86 16.66 18.51
C TYR A 523 5.75 15.27 19.13
N ALA A 524 5.61 14.23 18.32
CA ALA A 524 5.59 12.84 18.78
C ALA A 524 6.90 12.47 19.49
N ASP A 525 8.07 12.83 18.93
CA ASP A 525 9.39 12.64 19.53
C ASP A 525 9.50 13.32 20.92
N LYS A 526 9.05 14.59 21.01
CA LYS A 526 9.03 15.35 22.24
C LYS A 526 8.17 14.71 23.31
N CYS A 527 6.93 14.34 22.98
CA CYS A 527 5.98 13.71 23.91
C CYS A 527 6.49 12.35 24.38
N LEU A 528 7.01 11.55 23.47
CA LEU A 528 7.58 10.23 23.74
C LEU A 528 8.79 10.33 24.70
N ALA A 529 9.72 11.24 24.43
CA ALA A 529 10.88 11.43 25.30
C ALA A 529 10.50 11.92 26.72
N ALA A 530 9.50 12.79 26.81
CA ALA A 530 8.96 13.22 28.09
C ALA A 530 8.33 12.04 28.84
N PHE A 531 7.51 11.24 28.17
CA PHE A 531 6.89 10.06 28.75
C PHE A 531 7.90 9.02 29.25
N VAL A 532 8.91 8.69 28.43
CA VAL A 532 9.98 7.75 28.84
C VAL A 532 10.71 8.23 30.10
N ARG A 533 11.00 9.53 30.19
CA ARG A 533 11.61 10.12 31.39
C ARG A 533 10.69 9.97 32.61
N GLU A 534 9.41 10.28 32.43
CA GLU A 534 8.42 10.19 33.51
C GLU A 534 8.20 8.74 33.97
N VAL A 535 8.19 7.76 33.07
CA VAL A 535 8.15 6.33 33.42
C VAL A 535 9.38 5.94 34.21
N LYS A 536 10.58 6.37 33.83
CA LYS A 536 11.82 6.08 34.57
C LYS A 536 11.81 6.71 35.97
N GLU A 537 11.18 7.88 36.16
CA GLU A 537 11.04 8.56 37.46
C GLU A 537 9.99 7.91 38.34
N LYS A 538 8.78 7.67 37.80
CA LYS A 538 7.63 7.15 38.58
C LYS A 538 7.65 5.63 38.73
N MET A 539 8.23 4.93 37.80
CA MET A 539 8.25 3.48 37.67
C MET A 539 9.67 2.97 37.33
N PRO A 540 10.67 3.20 38.20
CA PRO A 540 12.08 2.94 37.92
C PRO A 540 12.39 1.45 37.66
N ASP A 541 11.47 0.53 38.02
CA ASP A 541 11.55 -0.89 37.76
C ASP A 541 10.82 -1.27 36.47
N SER A 542 11.13 -0.57 35.36
CA SER A 542 10.48 -0.75 34.05
C SER A 542 11.48 -1.13 32.97
N LEU A 543 11.06 -2.03 32.09
CA LEU A 543 11.61 -2.23 30.74
C LEU A 543 10.68 -1.49 29.77
N ILE A 544 11.23 -0.54 29.02
CA ILE A 544 10.49 0.28 28.05
C ILE A 544 10.94 -0.14 26.67
N ILE A 545 9.99 -0.40 25.78
CA ILE A 545 10.21 -0.76 24.38
C ILE A 545 9.53 0.30 23.52
N ILE A 546 10.22 0.84 22.52
CA ILE A 546 9.71 1.83 21.58
C ILE A 546 9.85 1.27 20.18
N VAL A 547 8.77 1.29 19.42
CA VAL A 547 8.74 0.82 18.02
C VAL A 547 7.78 1.68 17.23
N GLY A 548 8.08 1.93 15.94
CA GLY A 548 7.09 2.46 15.01
C GLY A 548 6.01 1.43 14.68
N ASP A 549 4.79 1.86 14.44
CA ASP A 549 3.76 0.98 13.86
C ASP A 549 4.08 0.66 12.39
N HIS A 550 4.36 1.68 11.61
CA HIS A 550 4.95 1.65 10.26
C HIS A 550 5.82 2.89 10.05
N ALA A 551 6.56 2.93 8.93
CA ALA A 551 7.26 4.15 8.56
C ALA A 551 6.26 5.21 8.07
N ASP A 552 6.64 6.47 8.21
CA ASP A 552 5.87 7.59 7.69
C ASP A 552 5.74 7.53 6.15
N ARG A 553 4.87 8.40 5.61
CA ARG A 553 4.59 8.50 4.18
C ARG A 553 5.21 9.74 3.55
N TYR A 554 5.89 10.56 4.33
CA TYR A 554 6.61 11.73 3.87
C TYR A 554 8.11 11.53 4.03
N HIS A 555 8.91 12.17 3.20
CA HIS A 555 10.36 12.08 3.22
C HIS A 555 10.95 13.38 2.70
N ILE A 556 12.13 13.73 3.22
CA ILE A 556 12.87 14.88 2.69
C ILE A 556 13.28 14.62 1.25
N GLU A 557 13.83 13.43 0.97
CA GLU A 557 14.17 13.04 -0.38
C GLU A 557 12.92 12.56 -1.14
N LYS A 558 12.74 13.05 -2.37
CA LYS A 558 11.60 12.65 -3.23
C LYS A 558 11.66 11.18 -3.68
N GLN A 559 12.85 10.59 -3.69
CA GLN A 559 13.09 9.19 -4.00
C GLN A 559 13.94 8.56 -2.88
N PRO A 560 13.37 8.33 -1.69
CA PRO A 560 14.07 7.65 -0.63
C PRO A 560 14.38 6.21 -1.05
N ASN A 561 15.49 5.65 -0.59
CA ASN A 561 15.80 4.24 -0.79
C ASN A 561 14.82 3.34 -0.03
N THR A 562 14.88 2.03 -0.26
CA THR A 562 13.92 1.08 0.33
C THR A 562 13.98 1.09 1.87
N TYR A 563 15.17 1.18 2.45
CA TYR A 563 15.32 1.20 3.91
C TYR A 563 14.76 2.50 4.53
N GLU A 564 15.04 3.65 3.97
CA GLU A 564 14.48 4.92 4.44
C GLU A 564 12.93 4.93 4.37
N ARG A 565 12.38 4.27 3.35
CA ARG A 565 10.94 4.22 3.13
C ARG A 565 10.21 3.27 4.08
N TYR A 566 10.86 2.18 4.52
CA TYR A 566 10.17 1.11 5.24
C TYR A 566 10.77 0.79 6.60
N GLY A 567 12.00 1.23 6.91
CA GLY A 567 12.63 0.97 8.19
C GLY A 567 11.98 1.74 9.34
N ILE A 568 11.78 1.06 10.48
CA ILE A 568 11.32 1.64 11.73
C ILE A 568 12.35 1.42 12.83
N PRO A 569 12.43 2.26 13.88
CA PRO A 569 13.30 2.02 15.01
C PRO A 569 12.75 0.92 15.92
N PHE A 570 13.65 0.12 16.50
CA PHE A 570 13.36 -0.70 17.66
C PHE A 570 14.34 -0.33 18.79
N ILE A 571 13.82 0.25 19.87
CA ILE A 571 14.61 0.78 20.98
C ILE A 571 14.13 0.10 22.25
N ILE A 572 15.07 -0.33 23.09
CA ILE A 572 14.82 -0.79 24.45
C ILE A 572 15.56 0.10 25.42
N THR A 573 14.96 0.41 26.58
CA THR A 573 15.58 1.23 27.61
C THR A 573 15.02 0.91 28.99
N GLY A 574 15.73 1.23 30.03
CA GLY A 574 15.31 1.07 31.43
C GLY A 574 16.11 0.04 32.22
N LYS A 575 15.51 -0.50 33.25
CA LYS A 575 16.20 -1.34 34.22
C LYS A 575 16.87 -2.58 33.62
N GLY A 576 18.18 -2.67 33.79
CA GLY A 576 19.00 -3.80 33.37
C GLY A 576 19.39 -3.76 31.88
N VAL A 577 18.89 -2.81 31.12
CA VAL A 577 19.30 -2.58 29.73
C VAL A 577 20.64 -1.85 29.70
N HIS A 578 21.49 -2.20 28.77
CA HIS A 578 22.77 -1.54 28.49
C HIS A 578 23.15 -1.71 27.01
N LYS A 579 24.13 -1.01 26.54
CA LYS A 579 24.67 -1.21 25.18
C LYS A 579 25.12 -2.66 25.00
N GLY A 580 24.67 -3.31 23.93
CA GLY A 580 24.92 -4.73 23.66
C GLY A 580 23.92 -5.69 24.31
N THR A 581 22.83 -5.21 24.91
CA THR A 581 21.69 -6.07 25.30
C THR A 581 21.06 -6.74 24.10
N LEU A 582 20.94 -6.04 22.99
CA LEU A 582 20.66 -6.60 21.68
C LEU A 582 21.98 -7.00 21.01
N THR A 583 21.99 -8.05 20.20
CA THR A 583 23.22 -8.46 19.52
C THR A 583 23.60 -7.46 18.42
N ALA A 584 24.88 -7.22 18.25
CA ALA A 584 25.40 -6.19 17.32
C ALA A 584 24.95 -6.37 15.86
N ASN A 585 24.63 -7.60 15.46
CA ASN A 585 24.20 -7.93 14.09
C ASN A 585 22.70 -8.18 14.01
N SER A 586 21.93 -7.73 15.01
CA SER A 586 20.50 -7.98 15.03
C SER A 586 19.77 -7.25 13.91
N ALA A 587 18.83 -7.96 13.30
CA ALA A 587 17.82 -7.43 12.41
C ALA A 587 16.51 -8.16 12.68
N GLY A 588 15.37 -7.50 12.49
CA GLY A 588 14.10 -8.13 12.84
C GLY A 588 12.87 -7.42 12.29
N SER A 589 11.73 -7.86 12.78
CA SER A 589 10.42 -7.28 12.50
C SER A 589 9.53 -7.36 13.76
N GLN A 590 8.36 -6.76 13.72
CA GLN A 590 7.49 -6.64 14.91
C GLN A 590 7.09 -7.97 15.54
N ILE A 591 7.10 -9.09 14.82
CA ILE A 591 6.89 -10.44 15.40
C ILE A 591 8.02 -10.90 16.33
N ASP A 592 9.17 -10.24 16.26
CA ASP A 592 10.36 -10.56 17.05
C ASP A 592 10.39 -9.83 18.42
N ILE A 593 9.45 -8.90 18.64
CA ILE A 593 9.40 -8.09 19.88
C ILE A 593 9.18 -8.97 21.10
N ILE A 594 8.09 -9.73 21.14
CA ILE A 594 7.75 -10.56 22.32
C ILE A 594 8.78 -11.64 22.57
N PRO A 595 9.28 -12.40 21.57
CA PRO A 595 10.43 -13.31 21.77
C PRO A 595 11.65 -12.62 22.36
N THR A 596 11.95 -11.37 21.98
CA THR A 596 13.05 -10.59 22.54
C THR A 596 12.80 -10.25 24.00
N VAL A 597 11.60 -9.78 24.35
CA VAL A 597 11.21 -9.51 25.73
C VAL A 597 11.32 -10.78 26.60
N LEU A 598 10.81 -11.91 26.10
CA LEU A 598 10.85 -13.18 26.83
C LEU A 598 12.29 -13.68 27.06
N ASP A 599 13.16 -13.52 26.08
CA ASP A 599 14.58 -13.89 26.23
C ASP A 599 15.29 -12.99 27.25
N LEU A 600 14.86 -11.73 27.38
CA LEU A 600 15.40 -10.82 28.41
C LEU A 600 14.93 -11.15 29.81
N ILE A 601 13.67 -11.54 30.03
CA ILE A 601 13.04 -11.54 31.37
C ILE A 601 12.51 -12.90 31.84
N ALA A 602 12.31 -13.88 30.93
CA ALA A 602 11.69 -15.13 31.32
C ALA A 602 12.66 -16.06 32.07
N PRO A 603 12.20 -16.76 33.11
CA PRO A 603 13.04 -17.70 33.83
C PRO A 603 13.41 -18.92 32.99
N LYS A 604 14.53 -19.52 33.26
CA LYS A 604 14.96 -20.77 32.60
C LYS A 604 13.88 -21.85 32.64
N GLY A 605 13.59 -22.43 31.49
CA GLY A 605 12.57 -23.48 31.38
C GLY A 605 11.15 -22.97 31.13
N PHE A 606 10.92 -21.66 31.06
CA PHE A 606 9.62 -21.10 30.71
C PHE A 606 9.28 -21.46 29.26
N SER A 607 8.16 -22.17 29.06
CA SER A 607 7.69 -22.60 27.75
C SER A 607 6.73 -21.54 27.16
N TYR A 608 6.92 -21.20 25.88
CA TYR A 608 6.09 -20.25 25.15
C TYR A 608 6.06 -20.58 23.66
N GLU A 609 5.07 -20.08 22.95
CA GLU A 609 4.94 -20.25 21.51
C GLU A 609 5.31 -18.94 20.80
N ALA A 610 6.16 -19.02 19.76
CA ALA A 610 6.55 -17.86 18.97
C ALA A 610 6.98 -18.23 17.56
N LEU A 611 6.56 -17.42 16.58
CA LEU A 611 7.04 -17.48 15.21
C LEU A 611 8.35 -16.69 15.07
N GLY A 612 8.38 -15.46 15.58
CA GLY A 612 9.56 -14.59 15.59
C GLY A 612 10.73 -15.12 16.43
N LYS A 613 11.87 -14.44 16.40
CA LYS A 613 13.10 -14.79 17.12
C LYS A 613 13.64 -13.61 17.93
N SER A 614 14.40 -13.87 18.99
CA SER A 614 14.94 -12.82 19.85
C SER A 614 16.13 -12.10 19.22
N LEU A 615 16.07 -10.76 19.17
CA LEU A 615 17.21 -9.90 18.79
C LEU A 615 18.33 -9.95 19.84
N ALA A 616 18.00 -10.23 21.08
CA ALA A 616 18.99 -10.43 22.15
C ALA A 616 19.69 -11.81 22.07
N ALA A 617 19.12 -12.76 21.32
CA ALA A 617 19.69 -14.10 21.08
C ALA A 617 20.29 -14.27 19.66
N GLY A 618 20.51 -13.18 18.93
CA GLY A 618 21.21 -13.22 17.65
C GLY A 618 20.31 -13.38 16.43
N ASN A 619 19.05 -12.95 16.50
CA ASN A 619 18.23 -12.84 15.28
C ASN A 619 18.87 -11.82 14.31
N ASP A 620 19.23 -12.29 13.13
CA ASP A 620 20.00 -11.54 12.12
C ASP A 620 19.18 -11.10 10.91
N ARG A 621 17.88 -11.34 10.93
CA ARG A 621 16.97 -11.05 9.82
C ARG A 621 15.54 -10.79 10.26
N GLY A 622 14.85 -9.93 9.53
CA GLY A 622 13.42 -9.66 9.67
C GLY A 622 12.68 -9.87 8.36
N VAL A 623 11.40 -10.22 8.46
CA VAL A 623 10.49 -10.38 7.31
C VAL A 623 9.15 -9.78 7.65
N ASN A 624 8.53 -9.10 6.68
CA ASN A 624 7.18 -8.59 6.77
C ASN A 624 6.35 -8.91 5.52
N TYR A 625 5.24 -8.18 5.35
CA TYR A 625 4.29 -8.36 4.24
C TYR A 625 4.90 -8.33 2.83
N GLY A 626 6.03 -7.63 2.61
CA GLY A 626 6.59 -7.44 1.27
C GLY A 626 8.11 -7.34 1.21
N PHE A 627 8.78 -7.32 2.38
CA PHE A 627 10.22 -7.09 2.48
C PHE A 627 10.90 -8.04 3.44
N TRP A 628 12.19 -8.23 3.20
CA TRP A 628 13.13 -8.83 4.15
C TRP A 628 14.25 -7.84 4.47
N ILE A 629 14.85 -7.95 5.63
CA ILE A 629 15.96 -7.12 6.07
C ILE A 629 17.01 -7.96 6.81
N THR A 630 18.27 -7.60 6.63
CA THR A 630 19.41 -8.01 7.44
C THR A 630 20.09 -6.77 7.99
N ARG A 631 21.20 -6.92 8.69
CA ARG A 631 21.99 -5.80 9.16
C ARG A 631 22.46 -4.87 8.03
N ASP A 632 22.81 -5.44 6.87
CA ASP A 632 23.55 -4.75 5.82
C ASP A 632 22.73 -4.56 4.54
N ALA A 633 21.57 -5.19 4.44
CA ALA A 633 20.75 -5.15 3.23
C ALA A 633 19.25 -5.28 3.52
N ILE A 634 18.46 -4.75 2.61
CA ILE A 634 17.01 -4.88 2.53
C ILE A 634 16.62 -5.30 1.11
N GLY A 635 15.52 -6.00 0.95
CA GLY A 635 15.01 -6.36 -0.38
C GLY A 635 13.55 -6.74 -0.37
N LYS A 636 12.96 -6.86 -1.55
CA LYS A 636 11.59 -7.34 -1.73
C LYS A 636 11.54 -8.86 -1.56
N SER A 637 10.49 -9.35 -0.91
CA SER A 637 10.28 -10.78 -0.66
C SER A 637 9.58 -11.52 -1.81
N ASP A 638 9.20 -10.83 -2.89
CA ASP A 638 8.49 -11.39 -4.05
C ASP A 638 9.35 -11.46 -5.34
N THR A 639 10.67 -11.27 -5.22
CA THR A 639 11.62 -11.44 -6.33
C THR A 639 12.29 -12.82 -6.27
N ASP A 640 12.58 -13.40 -7.44
CA ASP A 640 13.31 -14.66 -7.58
C ASP A 640 14.30 -14.52 -8.76
N PRO A 641 15.62 -14.49 -8.50
CA PRO A 641 16.27 -14.49 -7.19
C PRO A 641 16.01 -13.21 -6.37
N LEU A 642 16.26 -13.27 -5.05
CA LEU A 642 16.16 -12.09 -4.19
C LEU A 642 17.21 -11.05 -4.58
N VAL A 643 16.81 -9.79 -4.62
CA VAL A 643 17.69 -8.66 -4.98
C VAL A 643 17.99 -7.83 -3.74
N PRO A 644 19.22 -7.91 -3.17
CA PRO A 644 19.62 -7.09 -2.05
C PRO A 644 19.92 -5.64 -2.47
N GLU A 645 19.42 -4.69 -1.68
CA GLU A 645 19.76 -3.26 -1.71
C GLU A 645 20.46 -2.91 -0.40
N GLY A 646 21.57 -2.18 -0.46
CA GLY A 646 22.23 -1.68 0.73
C GLY A 646 21.36 -0.68 1.49
N LEU A 647 21.52 -0.57 2.80
CA LEU A 647 20.72 0.35 3.62
C LEU A 647 20.88 1.83 3.25
N ASP A 648 21.94 2.16 2.53
CA ASP A 648 22.23 3.49 1.96
C ASP A 648 21.74 3.65 0.51
N GLY A 649 21.07 2.63 -0.04
CA GLY A 649 20.60 2.60 -1.42
C GLY A 649 21.65 2.15 -2.45
N SER A 650 22.83 1.72 -2.01
CA SER A 650 23.83 1.10 -2.88
C SER A 650 23.48 -0.33 -3.24
N GLU A 651 24.29 -0.99 -4.06
CA GLU A 651 24.18 -2.43 -4.29
C GLU A 651 24.43 -3.19 -2.97
N GLY A 652 23.48 -4.03 -2.57
CA GLY A 652 23.54 -4.76 -1.30
C GLY A 652 24.56 -5.88 -1.30
N ALA A 653 25.05 -6.21 -0.11
CA ALA A 653 25.93 -7.37 0.09
C ALA A 653 25.20 -8.67 -0.33
N PRO A 654 25.95 -9.65 -0.92
CA PRO A 654 25.35 -10.94 -1.26
C PRO A 654 24.77 -11.64 -0.03
N ILE A 655 23.61 -12.26 -0.23
CA ILE A 655 22.92 -13.06 0.81
C ILE A 655 22.87 -14.54 0.40
N ASP A 656 22.63 -15.41 1.36
CA ASP A 656 22.21 -16.79 1.07
C ASP A 656 20.73 -16.75 0.64
N ASP A 657 20.51 -16.71 -0.68
CA ASP A 657 19.19 -16.59 -1.30
C ASP A 657 18.27 -17.74 -0.85
N GLY A 658 18.77 -18.99 -0.84
CA GLY A 658 17.98 -20.15 -0.46
C GLY A 658 17.56 -20.14 1.01
N ALA A 659 18.46 -19.77 1.91
CA ALA A 659 18.14 -19.67 3.33
C ALA A 659 17.17 -18.52 3.63
N MET A 660 17.33 -17.38 2.95
CA MET A 660 16.44 -16.24 3.11
C MET A 660 15.05 -16.54 2.53
N GLN A 661 14.97 -17.14 1.33
CA GLN A 661 13.69 -17.52 0.71
C GLN A 661 12.93 -18.53 1.57
N ASN A 662 13.62 -19.52 2.15
CA ASN A 662 13.01 -20.47 3.09
C ASN A 662 12.47 -19.75 4.34
N TYR A 663 13.21 -18.78 4.88
CA TYR A 663 12.76 -18.00 6.03
C TYR A 663 11.52 -17.14 5.69
N ILE A 664 11.53 -16.44 4.56
CA ILE A 664 10.38 -15.66 4.05
C ILE A 664 9.16 -16.59 3.91
N ASN A 665 9.33 -17.72 3.25
CA ASN A 665 8.25 -18.68 3.02
C ASN A 665 7.69 -19.24 4.34
N ALA A 666 8.55 -19.59 5.30
CA ALA A 666 8.13 -20.09 6.60
C ALA A 666 7.31 -19.04 7.37
N ILE A 667 7.83 -17.81 7.51
CA ILE A 667 7.14 -16.75 8.26
C ILE A 667 5.78 -16.45 7.64
N ARG A 668 5.72 -16.22 6.31
CA ARG A 668 4.48 -15.82 5.62
C ARG A 668 3.47 -16.96 5.57
N SER A 669 3.89 -18.18 5.24
CA SER A 669 2.97 -19.33 5.12
C SER A 669 2.37 -19.74 6.46
N ILE A 670 3.15 -19.78 7.53
CA ILE A 670 2.66 -20.10 8.88
C ILE A 670 1.71 -19.01 9.37
N SER A 671 2.05 -17.73 9.15
CA SER A 671 1.19 -16.59 9.51
C SER A 671 -0.14 -16.59 8.76
N TRP A 672 -0.19 -17.17 7.57
CA TRP A 672 -1.42 -17.34 6.82
C TRP A 672 -2.19 -18.60 7.20
N TRP A 673 -1.46 -19.73 7.38
CA TRP A 673 -2.06 -21.04 7.65
C TRP A 673 -2.72 -21.11 9.02
N ARG A 674 -1.95 -20.72 10.06
CA ARG A 674 -2.37 -20.92 11.45
C ARG A 674 -3.70 -20.21 11.79
N PRO A 675 -3.91 -18.94 11.43
CA PRO A 675 -5.20 -18.30 11.66
C PRO A 675 -6.36 -18.91 10.86
N LYS A 676 -6.14 -19.37 9.63
CA LYS A 676 -7.21 -19.91 8.76
C LYS A 676 -7.55 -21.36 9.06
N TYR A 677 -6.57 -22.20 9.28
CA TYR A 677 -6.75 -23.66 9.34
C TYR A 677 -6.49 -24.23 10.73
N GLY A 678 -6.02 -23.43 11.67
CA GLY A 678 -5.66 -23.90 13.00
C GLY A 678 -4.31 -24.60 13.02
N ALA A 679 -4.09 -25.42 14.04
CA ALA A 679 -2.82 -26.08 14.26
C ALA A 679 -2.67 -27.42 13.50
N THR A 680 -3.74 -27.98 12.94
CA THR A 680 -3.68 -29.31 12.31
C THR A 680 -2.90 -29.28 10.99
N LEU A 681 -2.03 -30.25 10.84
CA LEU A 681 -1.29 -30.58 9.61
C LEU A 681 -1.71 -31.96 9.05
N ASP A 682 -2.92 -32.43 9.40
CA ASP A 682 -3.53 -33.65 8.87
C ASP A 682 -4.47 -33.31 7.71
N GLU A 683 -4.16 -33.78 6.52
CA GLU A 683 -4.97 -33.52 5.30
C GLU A 683 -6.38 -34.12 5.38
N GLN A 684 -6.58 -35.24 6.08
CA GLN A 684 -7.89 -35.87 6.19
C GLN A 684 -8.81 -35.00 7.04
N ILE A 685 -8.32 -34.50 8.18
CA ILE A 685 -9.05 -33.61 9.06
C ILE A 685 -9.38 -32.29 8.35
N LEU A 686 -8.46 -31.76 7.54
CA LEU A 686 -8.70 -30.53 6.76
C LEU A 686 -9.77 -30.74 5.71
N LYS A 687 -9.77 -31.87 4.98
CA LYS A 687 -10.80 -32.21 3.99
C LYS A 687 -12.18 -32.41 4.63
N GLU A 688 -12.26 -33.06 5.80
CA GLU A 688 -13.52 -33.24 6.55
C GLU A 688 -14.11 -31.89 7.02
N LYS A 689 -13.25 -30.91 7.33
CA LYS A 689 -13.65 -29.55 7.67
C LYS A 689 -13.97 -28.66 6.47
N GLY A 690 -13.92 -29.20 5.24
CA GLY A 690 -14.15 -28.46 4.00
C GLY A 690 -13.08 -27.41 3.69
N ARG A 691 -11.86 -27.69 4.09
CA ARG A 691 -10.69 -26.78 4.00
C ARG A 691 -9.58 -27.34 3.11
#